data_e6446bfcbd3140a13a4b11eeab031b12
#
_entry.id   e6446bfcbd3140a13a4b11eeab031b12
#
_cell.length_a   1.000
_cell.length_b   1.000
_cell.length_c   1.000
_cell.angle_alpha   90.00
_cell.angle_beta   90.00
_cell.angle_gamma   90.00
#
_symmetry.space_group_name_H-M   'P 1'
#
loop_
_entity.id
_entity.type
_entity.pdbx_description
1 polymer ?
#
loop_
_entity_poly.entity_id
_entity_poly.type
_entity_poly.pdbx_seq_one_letter_code
_entity_poly.pdbx_strand_id
1 'polypeptide(L)'
;MPHARREHGTLPQPSRRQVLFAASAATAAVAVSAPTAAAAPPPATASTATGTGVPEHTSPRAPLAPFPLSSVRLLESPFLANMRRTCAYLLFVDTDRLLHTFRLNVGLPSTAEPCGGWEAPTVQLRGHTTGHLLSGLAQAHAGTGDDAYAAKGRALVAALAECQEAAPAAGFHRGYLSAFPESVFDQLEAGGKPWAPYYTLHKIMAGLLDQYQLSGNKQALEVLRAMAAWTDARTAPLSHELMQTVLKVEFGGMNDVLTRLYQVTGDTAHLRTAQRFDHEDLYAPLAAGRDELDGRHANTEIAKVVGAVPSYEATGDARYLTIADTFWTTVVRHHSYAIGGNSNKELFGPPDEIVSRLSEVTCENCNSYNMLKLGRHLFQHRPERTDFMDHYEWTLHNQLLGEQDPDSAHGFVTYYTGLWAGSQREGKGGLGAASGSYSSDYDNFSCDHGTGLETHTKFADTVYFRSRDTRHPALYVNLFIPSRLRWDEQDVTIRQDAGEPSSGRTRLTVTDGDARFALRIRIPSWVADTGRRAVLEVNGHRAPGPRPRPGTYATIERHWRTGDTVELRLPRTPVWRAAPDNPQVRSVSYGPLVLAGEYGGTALATVPAIRPDTLRATSGGSGVTFTALADGDRVSLRPFHEVQHQRYNVYWAVAPEPGRARDVARYPLDEGTGTTATDRTRTFGPANLAGGSSWTTDDGATAVALDGQDGHVVLPAGLPSGLAELTVSVRVRVDALANSARVFDLGYHKETYLFLATTTGAGRARAALKIAGMEGEDVVDAAGPLPVGRWTHVALTLGGGTGVLYVDGEESGRNPAMVVSPLLLGASTRNYLGRSQNSTHPYLHGAVRDFRLHNRALTAAEVARLATG
;
A
#
# COMPACT_ATOMS: atom_id res chain seq x y z
N MET A 1 -49.65 28.69 -17.39
CA MET A 1 -50.08 28.15 -18.72
C MET A 1 -49.27 28.77 -19.84
N PRO A 2 -48.85 28.06 -20.89
CA PRO A 2 -48.63 26.61 -20.97
C PRO A 2 -47.19 26.21 -21.33
N HIS A 3 -46.94 24.91 -21.19
CA HIS A 3 -45.82 24.10 -21.57
C HIS A 3 -45.28 24.29 -23.00
N ALA A 4 -43.96 24.22 -23.17
CA ALA A 4 -43.33 23.74 -24.38
C ALA A 4 -42.23 22.70 -24.02
N ARG A 5 -42.51 21.45 -24.38
CA ARG A 5 -41.58 20.34 -24.44
C ARG A 5 -40.52 20.59 -25.51
N ARG A 6 -39.25 20.34 -25.25
CA ARG A 6 -38.26 20.11 -26.29
C ARG A 6 -37.77 18.67 -26.20
N GLU A 7 -37.87 18.02 -27.34
CA GLU A 7 -37.53 16.64 -27.62
C GLU A 7 -36.00 16.43 -27.64
N HIS A 8 -35.59 15.32 -27.08
CA HIS A 8 -34.22 14.83 -27.19
C HIS A 8 -34.02 14.12 -28.53
N GLY A 9 -33.20 14.72 -29.40
CA GLY A 9 -32.69 14.07 -30.62
C GLY A 9 -31.47 13.19 -30.27
N THR A 10 -31.63 11.89 -30.47
CA THR A 10 -30.57 10.88 -30.43
C THR A 10 -29.74 10.95 -31.72
N LEU A 11 -28.44 11.10 -31.62
CA LEU A 11 -27.49 10.89 -32.71
C LEU A 11 -27.08 9.42 -32.78
N PRO A 12 -26.92 8.82 -33.96
CA PRO A 12 -26.64 7.41 -34.14
C PRO A 12 -25.13 7.09 -34.01
N GLN A 13 -24.82 5.96 -33.38
CA GLN A 13 -23.49 5.35 -33.39
C GLN A 13 -23.17 4.76 -34.77
N PRO A 14 -21.91 4.85 -35.26
CA PRO A 14 -21.51 4.12 -36.47
C PRO A 14 -21.09 2.70 -36.14
N SER A 15 -21.60 1.75 -36.94
CA SER A 15 -21.36 0.33 -36.91
C SER A 15 -19.95 -0.02 -37.40
N ARG A 16 -19.40 -1.09 -36.79
CA ARG A 16 -18.19 -1.80 -37.29
C ARG A 16 -18.46 -2.36 -38.70
N ARG A 17 -17.63 -1.98 -39.67
CA ARG A 17 -17.14 -2.85 -40.77
C ARG A 17 -16.26 -2.10 -41.76
N GLN A 18 -15.13 -2.76 -42.11
CA GLN A 18 -14.32 -2.62 -43.31
C GLN A 18 -13.36 -1.43 -43.43
N VAL A 19 -12.06 -1.68 -43.33
CA VAL A 19 -11.12 -1.52 -44.46
C VAL A 19 -9.95 -2.50 -44.28
N LEU A 20 -9.89 -3.46 -45.18
CA LEU A 20 -8.73 -4.25 -45.56
C LEU A 20 -8.17 -3.69 -46.86
N PHE A 21 -6.86 -3.92 -47.11
CA PHE A 21 -6.03 -3.64 -48.32
C PHE A 21 -5.35 -2.22 -48.30
N ALA A 22 -4.04 -2.11 -48.57
CA ALA A 22 -3.13 -2.92 -49.35
C ALA A 22 -1.68 -2.70 -48.90
N ALA A 23 -0.89 -3.74 -48.85
CA ALA A 23 0.54 -3.71 -48.79
C ALA A 23 1.13 -3.44 -50.20
N SER A 24 2.06 -2.53 -50.32
CA SER A 24 2.98 -2.47 -51.48
C SER A 24 4.39 -2.38 -50.96
N ALA A 25 5.16 -3.43 -51.28
CA ALA A 25 6.57 -3.53 -51.00
C ALA A 25 7.36 -2.57 -51.90
N ALA A 26 8.26 -1.81 -51.27
CA ALA A 26 9.37 -1.18 -51.99
C ALA A 26 10.66 -1.53 -51.26
N THR A 27 11.38 -2.47 -51.83
CA THR A 27 12.74 -2.82 -51.41
C THR A 27 13.69 -1.74 -51.86
N ALA A 28 14.29 -1.02 -50.90
CA ALA A 28 15.46 -0.20 -51.13
C ALA A 28 16.65 -0.78 -50.37
N ALA A 29 17.61 -1.30 -51.06
CA ALA A 29 18.88 -1.75 -50.51
C ALA A 29 19.70 -0.53 -50.05
N VAL A 30 19.97 -0.47 -48.73
CA VAL A 30 20.95 0.49 -48.17
C VAL A 30 22.19 -0.29 -47.75
N ALA A 31 23.32 0.09 -48.34
CA ALA A 31 24.62 -0.46 -48.03
C ALA A 31 25.03 -0.15 -46.59
N VAL A 32 25.40 -1.20 -45.87
CA VAL A 32 25.95 -1.11 -44.50
C VAL A 32 27.39 -0.62 -44.62
N SER A 33 27.63 0.64 -44.22
CA SER A 33 28.98 1.15 -43.94
C SER A 33 29.26 0.91 -42.45
N ALA A 34 30.31 0.17 -42.16
CA ALA A 34 30.80 -0.06 -40.78
C ALA A 34 31.18 1.28 -40.11
N PRO A 35 30.82 1.51 -38.85
CA PRO A 35 31.30 2.69 -38.14
C PRO A 35 32.78 2.51 -37.78
N THR A 36 33.60 3.47 -38.19
CA THR A 36 34.95 3.69 -37.70
C THR A 36 34.94 3.93 -36.19
N ALA A 37 35.81 3.23 -35.48
CA ALA A 37 36.05 3.41 -34.07
C ALA A 37 36.37 4.88 -33.72
N ALA A 38 35.50 5.54 -33.00
CA ALA A 38 35.79 6.84 -32.42
C ALA A 38 36.80 6.67 -31.29
N ALA A 39 37.89 7.45 -31.34
CA ALA A 39 38.90 7.50 -30.29
C ALA A 39 38.28 7.92 -28.93
N ALA A 40 38.71 7.27 -27.86
CA ALA A 40 38.35 7.61 -26.50
C ALA A 40 38.72 9.09 -26.20
N PRO A 41 37.82 9.83 -25.49
CA PRO A 41 38.19 11.17 -25.05
C PRO A 41 39.29 11.09 -23.98
N PRO A 42 40.17 12.10 -23.88
CA PRO A 42 41.21 12.13 -22.86
C PRO A 42 40.59 12.16 -21.44
N PRO A 43 41.30 11.67 -20.42
CA PRO A 43 40.82 11.69 -19.06
C PRO A 43 40.54 13.13 -18.63
N ALA A 44 39.30 13.37 -18.17
CA ALA A 44 38.93 14.65 -17.61
C ALA A 44 39.83 14.96 -16.40
N THR A 45 40.52 16.07 -16.47
CA THR A 45 41.23 16.66 -15.35
C THR A 45 40.26 16.84 -14.20
N ALA A 46 40.62 16.28 -13.05
CA ALA A 46 39.82 16.43 -11.82
C ALA A 46 39.70 17.93 -11.51
N SER A 47 38.54 18.48 -11.82
CA SER A 47 38.13 19.78 -11.29
C SER A 47 37.87 19.53 -9.81
N THR A 48 38.65 20.19 -8.96
CA THR A 48 38.35 20.31 -7.53
C THR A 48 37.09 21.16 -7.40
N ALA A 49 35.95 20.51 -7.50
CA ALA A 49 34.67 21.12 -7.14
C ALA A 49 34.72 21.34 -5.63
N THR A 50 35.01 22.56 -5.22
CA THR A 50 34.72 23.06 -3.90
C THR A 50 33.22 22.97 -3.72
N GLY A 51 32.76 21.96 -2.99
CA GLY A 51 31.36 21.74 -2.71
C GLY A 51 30.79 22.92 -1.92
N THR A 52 30.10 23.82 -2.64
CA THR A 52 29.26 24.86 -2.05
C THR A 52 27.86 24.33 -1.74
N GLY A 53 27.74 23.06 -1.37
CA GLY A 53 26.49 22.51 -0.88
C GLY A 53 26.15 23.14 0.48
N VAL A 54 25.01 23.83 0.58
CA VAL A 54 24.40 24.15 1.87
C VAL A 54 24.21 22.82 2.60
N PRO A 55 24.65 22.67 3.87
CA PRO A 55 24.54 21.40 4.59
C PRO A 55 23.09 20.93 4.58
N GLU A 56 22.86 19.68 4.14
CA GLU A 56 21.58 19.02 4.35
C GLU A 56 21.29 19.09 5.86
N HIS A 57 20.10 19.61 6.23
CA HIS A 57 19.79 19.84 7.64
C HIS A 57 19.84 18.53 8.41
N THR A 58 20.79 18.44 9.29
CA THR A 58 20.98 17.26 10.16
C THR A 58 20.49 17.63 11.56
N SER A 59 19.47 16.90 12.04
CA SER A 59 18.97 17.11 13.40
C SER A 59 20.09 17.03 14.42
N PRO A 60 20.30 18.04 15.27
CA PRO A 60 21.32 17.99 16.31
C PRO A 60 21.02 16.96 17.42
N ARG A 61 19.80 16.42 17.47
CA ARG A 61 19.33 15.49 18.51
C ARG A 61 19.40 14.02 18.08
N ALA A 62 19.42 13.75 16.77
CA ALA A 62 19.54 12.39 16.28
C ALA A 62 20.96 11.84 16.47
N PRO A 63 21.16 10.63 17.01
CA PRO A 63 22.50 10.01 17.14
C PRO A 63 23.13 9.67 15.80
N LEU A 64 22.31 9.49 14.74
CA LEU A 64 22.78 9.22 13.39
C LEU A 64 22.52 10.39 12.45
N ALA A 65 23.34 10.45 11.40
CA ALA A 65 23.14 11.29 10.23
C ALA A 65 23.14 10.43 8.96
N PRO A 66 22.28 10.74 7.96
CA PRO A 66 22.41 10.18 6.65
C PRO A 66 23.66 10.73 5.96
N PHE A 67 24.12 10.03 4.91
CA PHE A 67 25.05 10.62 3.97
C PHE A 67 24.30 11.52 2.98
N PRO A 68 24.91 12.62 2.52
CA PRO A 68 24.38 13.37 1.39
C PRO A 68 24.20 12.48 0.17
N LEU A 69 23.17 12.73 -0.65
CA LEU A 69 22.97 11.99 -1.92
C LEU A 69 24.22 12.07 -2.83
N SER A 70 24.96 13.18 -2.79
CA SER A 70 26.19 13.34 -3.54
C SER A 70 27.33 12.40 -3.11
N SER A 71 27.28 11.87 -1.91
CA SER A 71 28.27 10.94 -1.36
C SER A 71 28.03 9.48 -1.76
N VAL A 72 26.83 9.13 -2.25
CA VAL A 72 26.45 7.75 -2.56
C VAL A 72 26.05 7.63 -4.03
N ARG A 73 26.79 6.85 -4.78
CA ARG A 73 26.50 6.56 -6.21
C ARG A 73 25.98 5.13 -6.36
N LEU A 74 24.83 4.96 -6.98
CA LEU A 74 24.33 3.63 -7.33
C LEU A 74 25.19 3.01 -8.43
N LEU A 75 25.38 1.69 -8.36
CA LEU A 75 26.00 0.87 -9.38
C LEU A 75 24.93 0.08 -10.15
N GLU A 76 25.34 -0.59 -11.23
CA GLU A 76 24.43 -1.36 -12.09
C GLU A 76 23.55 -2.28 -11.27
N SER A 77 22.23 -2.05 -11.39
CA SER A 77 21.19 -2.72 -10.62
C SER A 77 19.81 -2.29 -11.14
N PRO A 78 18.73 -2.98 -10.80
CA PRO A 78 17.37 -2.51 -11.10
C PRO A 78 17.08 -1.11 -10.53
N PHE A 79 17.64 -0.77 -9.37
CA PHE A 79 17.51 0.57 -8.76
C PHE A 79 18.12 1.67 -9.65
N LEU A 80 19.33 1.46 -10.17
CA LEU A 80 19.95 2.42 -11.09
C LEU A 80 19.18 2.49 -12.40
N ALA A 81 18.65 1.39 -12.90
CA ALA A 81 17.85 1.38 -14.14
C ALA A 81 16.57 2.23 -13.97
N ASN A 82 15.84 2.07 -12.84
CA ASN A 82 14.67 2.89 -12.53
C ASN A 82 15.06 4.39 -12.41
N MET A 83 16.12 4.69 -11.67
CA MET A 83 16.62 6.06 -11.55
C MET A 83 16.93 6.70 -12.91
N ARG A 84 17.56 5.97 -13.82
CA ARG A 84 17.89 6.47 -15.17
C ARG A 84 16.65 6.83 -15.98
N ARG A 85 15.60 6.01 -15.94
CA ARG A 85 14.33 6.29 -16.64
C ARG A 85 13.65 7.54 -16.07
N THR A 86 13.56 7.66 -14.77
CA THR A 86 13.02 8.88 -14.12
C THR A 86 13.87 10.10 -14.45
N CYS A 87 15.20 9.99 -14.41
CA CYS A 87 16.11 11.06 -14.79
C CYS A 87 15.93 11.50 -16.26
N ALA A 88 15.64 10.55 -17.17
CA ALA A 88 15.29 10.88 -18.56
C ALA A 88 14.00 11.71 -18.64
N TYR A 89 12.94 11.32 -17.89
CA TYR A 89 11.70 12.09 -17.82
C TYR A 89 11.90 13.50 -17.27
N LEU A 90 12.68 13.66 -16.20
CA LEU A 90 12.97 14.96 -15.60
C LEU A 90 13.58 15.97 -16.58
N LEU A 91 14.41 15.50 -17.51
CA LEU A 91 14.96 16.36 -18.57
C LEU A 91 13.99 16.52 -19.74
N PHE A 92 13.19 15.52 -20.06
CA PHE A 92 12.23 15.52 -21.16
C PHE A 92 11.06 16.47 -20.94
N VAL A 93 10.42 16.42 -19.75
CA VAL A 93 9.18 17.14 -19.50
C VAL A 93 9.31 18.64 -19.77
N ASP A 94 8.39 19.19 -20.57
CA ASP A 94 8.32 20.61 -20.86
C ASP A 94 7.78 21.39 -19.66
N THR A 95 8.64 22.19 -19.05
CA THR A 95 8.27 23.00 -17.88
C THR A 95 7.31 24.14 -18.21
N ASP A 96 7.26 24.64 -19.44
CA ASP A 96 6.34 25.70 -19.83
C ASP A 96 4.89 25.21 -19.85
N ARG A 97 4.66 23.92 -20.14
CA ARG A 97 3.35 23.30 -20.04
C ARG A 97 2.87 23.24 -18.56
N LEU A 98 3.74 22.90 -17.63
CA LEU A 98 3.43 22.92 -16.19
C LEU A 98 3.25 24.34 -15.65
N LEU A 99 4.02 25.31 -16.16
CA LEU A 99 3.90 26.73 -15.78
C LEU A 99 2.68 27.42 -16.40
N HIS A 100 2.03 26.82 -17.38
CA HIS A 100 0.90 27.43 -18.09
C HIS A 100 -0.18 27.93 -17.12
N THR A 101 -0.62 27.09 -16.21
CA THR A 101 -1.67 27.43 -15.23
C THR A 101 -1.21 28.43 -14.16
N PHE A 102 0.07 28.40 -13.76
CA PHE A 102 0.66 29.41 -12.85
C PHE A 102 0.64 30.80 -13.50
N ARG A 103 1.11 30.91 -14.75
CA ARG A 103 1.16 32.18 -15.49
C ARG A 103 -0.23 32.77 -15.69
N LEU A 104 -1.18 31.94 -16.16
CA LEU A 104 -2.56 32.40 -16.37
C LEU A 104 -3.22 32.85 -15.07
N ASN A 105 -2.95 32.16 -13.95
CA ASN A 105 -3.50 32.52 -12.66
C ASN A 105 -3.14 33.94 -12.19
N VAL A 106 -1.97 34.44 -12.60
CA VAL A 106 -1.48 35.79 -12.25
C VAL A 106 -1.51 36.76 -13.43
N GLY A 107 -2.20 36.42 -14.52
CA GLY A 107 -2.35 37.29 -15.69
C GLY A 107 -1.12 37.39 -16.59
N LEU A 108 -0.13 36.55 -16.42
CA LEU A 108 1.02 36.47 -17.32
C LEU A 108 0.68 35.67 -18.57
N PRO A 109 1.25 36.04 -19.75
CA PRO A 109 0.97 35.31 -20.98
C PRO A 109 1.58 33.91 -20.98
N SER A 110 0.84 32.96 -21.55
CA SER A 110 1.35 31.61 -21.82
C SER A 110 0.72 31.05 -23.10
N THR A 111 1.56 30.60 -24.00
CA THR A 111 1.16 29.92 -25.26
C THR A 111 1.43 28.43 -25.23
N ALA A 112 1.93 27.91 -24.10
CA ALA A 112 2.19 26.50 -23.94
C ALA A 112 0.89 25.69 -23.98
N GLU A 113 0.95 24.50 -24.54
CA GLU A 113 -0.16 23.54 -24.47
C GLU A 113 -0.37 23.14 -23.01
N PRO A 114 -1.59 23.18 -22.45
CA PRO A 114 -1.84 22.77 -21.08
C PRO A 114 -1.58 21.28 -20.88
N CYS A 115 -1.23 20.89 -19.66
CA CYS A 115 -1.20 19.51 -19.24
C CYS A 115 -2.62 18.94 -19.04
N GLY A 116 -2.75 17.62 -19.18
CA GLY A 116 -3.94 16.86 -18.83
C GLY A 116 -3.92 16.33 -17.40
N GLY A 117 -4.76 15.33 -17.12
CA GLY A 117 -4.81 14.66 -15.81
C GLY A 117 -5.03 15.64 -14.65
N TRP A 118 -4.28 15.45 -13.56
CA TRP A 118 -4.43 16.31 -12.36
C TRP A 118 -3.81 17.70 -12.51
N GLU A 119 -3.00 17.93 -13.54
CA GLU A 119 -2.47 19.26 -13.88
C GLU A 119 -3.36 20.02 -14.89
N ALA A 120 -4.49 19.44 -15.33
CA ALA A 120 -5.42 20.12 -16.25
C ALA A 120 -5.94 21.44 -15.65
N PRO A 121 -6.16 22.49 -16.48
CA PRO A 121 -6.58 23.83 -16.00
C PRO A 121 -7.84 23.86 -15.16
N THR A 122 -8.68 22.84 -15.24
CA THR A 122 -9.96 22.74 -14.49
C THR A 122 -9.83 21.98 -13.18
N VAL A 123 -8.69 21.33 -12.91
CA VAL A 123 -8.49 20.49 -11.72
C VAL A 123 -7.93 21.34 -10.57
N GLN A 124 -8.47 21.18 -9.36
CA GLN A 124 -8.07 21.97 -8.20
C GLN A 124 -6.68 21.64 -7.65
N LEU A 125 -6.15 20.43 -7.95
CA LEU A 125 -4.80 20.00 -7.51
C LEU A 125 -3.67 20.51 -8.42
N ARG A 126 -3.98 21.13 -9.56
CA ARG A 126 -2.95 21.59 -10.52
C ARG A 126 -1.85 22.41 -9.81
N GLY A 127 -0.62 22.20 -10.22
CA GLY A 127 0.58 22.80 -9.64
C GLY A 127 1.36 21.91 -8.68
N HIS A 128 0.77 20.81 -8.18
CA HIS A 128 1.47 19.92 -7.23
C HIS A 128 2.64 19.17 -7.89
N THR A 129 2.50 18.75 -9.15
CA THR A 129 3.56 18.06 -9.90
C THR A 129 4.78 18.95 -10.11
N THR A 130 4.56 20.26 -10.25
CA THR A 130 5.67 21.23 -10.33
C THR A 130 6.56 21.16 -9.08
N GLY A 131 5.96 20.99 -7.88
CA GLY A 131 6.71 20.78 -6.64
C GLY A 131 7.52 19.48 -6.64
N HIS A 132 6.90 18.36 -7.02
CA HIS A 132 7.59 17.08 -7.16
C HIS A 132 8.73 17.11 -8.20
N LEU A 133 8.49 17.81 -9.32
CA LEU A 133 9.52 17.98 -10.36
C LEU A 133 10.73 18.77 -9.82
N LEU A 134 10.51 19.83 -9.03
CA LEU A 134 11.58 20.57 -8.38
C LEU A 134 12.40 19.68 -7.43
N SER A 135 11.74 18.87 -6.61
CA SER A 135 12.40 17.87 -5.74
C SER A 135 13.18 16.86 -6.56
N GLY A 136 12.55 16.25 -7.56
CA GLY A 136 13.20 15.25 -8.43
C GLY A 136 14.44 15.79 -9.16
N LEU A 137 14.36 17.01 -9.69
CA LEU A 137 15.50 17.70 -10.34
C LEU A 137 16.66 17.94 -9.36
N ALA A 138 16.36 18.41 -8.13
CA ALA A 138 17.37 18.65 -7.11
C ALA A 138 18.03 17.34 -6.64
N GLN A 139 17.25 16.29 -6.44
CA GLN A 139 17.72 14.96 -6.07
C GLN A 139 18.55 14.30 -7.20
N ALA A 140 18.09 14.42 -8.45
CA ALA A 140 18.83 13.93 -9.61
C ALA A 140 20.18 14.62 -9.76
N HIS A 141 20.23 15.95 -9.61
CA HIS A 141 21.50 16.70 -9.59
C HIS A 141 22.42 16.18 -8.48
N ALA A 142 21.94 16.11 -7.23
CA ALA A 142 22.74 15.62 -6.10
C ALA A 142 23.19 14.17 -6.33
N GLY A 143 22.31 13.29 -6.79
CA GLY A 143 22.58 11.87 -7.00
C GLY A 143 23.47 11.57 -8.19
N THR A 144 23.47 12.37 -9.27
CA THR A 144 24.26 12.14 -10.49
C THR A 144 25.48 13.06 -10.61
N GLY A 145 25.39 14.28 -10.07
CA GLY A 145 26.36 15.33 -10.27
C GLY A 145 26.24 16.03 -11.65
N ASP A 146 25.16 15.77 -12.40
CA ASP A 146 24.91 16.40 -13.69
C ASP A 146 24.21 17.75 -13.50
N ASP A 147 24.83 18.80 -13.98
CA ASP A 147 24.38 20.19 -13.86
C ASP A 147 23.13 20.51 -14.71
N ALA A 148 22.78 19.67 -15.68
CA ALA A 148 21.58 19.85 -16.51
C ALA A 148 20.31 19.89 -15.64
N TYR A 149 20.23 18.99 -14.62
CA TYR A 149 19.09 18.98 -13.67
C TYR A 149 19.01 20.25 -12.84
N ALA A 150 20.15 20.73 -12.33
CA ALA A 150 20.20 21.99 -11.57
C ALA A 150 19.88 23.20 -12.46
N ALA A 151 20.30 23.20 -13.72
CA ALA A 151 20.00 24.28 -14.67
C ALA A 151 18.50 24.35 -14.95
N LYS A 152 17.85 23.19 -15.22
CA LYS A 152 16.38 23.13 -15.43
C LYS A 152 15.62 23.51 -14.16
N GLY A 153 16.06 23.06 -12.98
CA GLY A 153 15.48 23.47 -11.69
C GLY A 153 15.58 24.97 -11.45
N ARG A 154 16.74 25.59 -11.75
CA ARG A 154 16.92 27.04 -11.65
C ARG A 154 15.97 27.82 -12.59
N ALA A 155 15.82 27.38 -13.82
CA ALA A 155 14.90 28.01 -14.77
C ALA A 155 13.46 27.93 -14.29
N LEU A 156 13.03 26.77 -13.78
CA LEU A 156 11.67 26.58 -13.24
C LEU A 156 11.44 27.46 -12.01
N VAL A 157 12.39 27.54 -11.07
CA VAL A 157 12.31 28.43 -9.91
C VAL A 157 12.23 29.89 -10.33
N ALA A 158 12.99 30.34 -11.32
CA ALA A 158 12.95 31.71 -11.82
C ALA A 158 11.56 32.05 -12.38
N ALA A 159 10.96 31.18 -13.18
CA ALA A 159 9.62 31.36 -13.71
C ALA A 159 8.53 31.37 -12.62
N LEU A 160 8.69 30.56 -11.57
CA LEU A 160 7.78 30.58 -10.40
C LEU A 160 7.94 31.88 -9.60
N ALA A 161 9.17 32.42 -9.49
CA ALA A 161 9.43 33.72 -8.86
C ALA A 161 8.72 34.85 -9.63
N GLU A 162 8.78 34.84 -10.96
CA GLU A 162 8.05 35.81 -11.79
C GLU A 162 6.53 35.74 -11.54
N CYS A 163 5.97 34.52 -11.43
CA CYS A 163 4.56 34.35 -11.09
C CYS A 163 4.23 34.91 -9.68
N GLN A 164 5.11 34.67 -8.70
CA GLN A 164 4.93 35.16 -7.33
C GLN A 164 5.02 36.71 -7.26
N GLU A 165 5.93 37.32 -8.02
CA GLU A 165 6.07 38.76 -8.13
C GLU A 165 4.87 39.43 -8.81
N ALA A 166 4.24 38.76 -9.80
CA ALA A 166 3.06 39.22 -10.47
C ALA A 166 1.75 39.09 -9.64
N ALA A 167 1.73 38.22 -8.62
CA ALA A 167 0.53 37.88 -7.84
C ALA A 167 -0.20 39.11 -7.26
N PRO A 168 0.47 40.15 -6.67
CA PRO A 168 -0.23 41.32 -6.18
C PRO A 168 -0.94 42.15 -7.26
N ALA A 169 -0.37 42.24 -8.47
CA ALA A 169 -1.01 42.92 -9.59
C ALA A 169 -2.25 42.17 -10.10
N ALA A 170 -2.32 40.85 -9.91
CA ALA A 170 -3.47 40.01 -10.16
C ALA A 170 -4.53 40.04 -9.03
N GLY A 171 -4.30 40.80 -7.96
CA GLY A 171 -5.22 40.94 -6.84
C GLY A 171 -5.01 39.94 -5.70
N PHE A 172 -3.93 39.17 -5.71
CA PHE A 172 -3.57 38.21 -4.67
C PHE A 172 -2.67 38.84 -3.60
N HIS A 173 -2.63 38.26 -2.43
CA HIS A 173 -1.74 38.75 -1.36
C HIS A 173 -0.27 38.46 -1.69
N ARG A 174 0.60 39.33 -1.24
CA ARG A 174 2.05 39.19 -1.44
C ARG A 174 2.56 37.86 -0.88
N GLY A 175 3.37 37.16 -1.69
CA GLY A 175 3.97 35.87 -1.34
C GLY A 175 3.12 34.67 -1.77
N TYR A 176 1.87 34.88 -2.20
CA TYR A 176 1.06 33.81 -2.78
C TYR A 176 1.70 33.25 -4.03
N LEU A 177 1.72 31.92 -4.14
CA LEU A 177 2.18 31.21 -5.34
C LEU A 177 1.43 29.88 -5.46
N SER A 178 0.57 29.77 -6.47
CA SER A 178 -0.09 28.51 -6.85
C SER A 178 -0.60 28.59 -8.30
N ALA A 179 -1.00 27.46 -8.87
CA ALA A 179 -1.62 27.38 -10.18
C ALA A 179 -3.15 27.65 -10.19
N PHE A 180 -3.74 27.98 -9.03
CA PHE A 180 -5.17 28.28 -8.85
C PHE A 180 -5.36 29.54 -8.01
N PRO A 181 -6.54 30.21 -8.06
CA PRO A 181 -6.74 31.47 -7.37
C PRO A 181 -6.78 31.30 -5.84
N GLU A 182 -6.38 32.36 -5.13
CA GLU A 182 -6.34 32.40 -3.67
C GLU A 182 -7.71 32.20 -3.01
N SER A 183 -8.80 32.52 -3.71
CA SER A 183 -10.18 32.29 -3.27
C SER A 183 -10.55 30.84 -2.97
N VAL A 184 -9.74 29.87 -3.39
CA VAL A 184 -9.91 28.46 -3.01
C VAL A 184 -9.69 28.29 -1.51
N PHE A 185 -8.78 29.06 -0.90
CA PHE A 185 -8.56 29.06 0.54
C PHE A 185 -9.70 29.75 1.30
N ASP A 186 -10.32 30.80 0.71
CA ASP A 186 -11.51 31.45 1.29
C ASP A 186 -12.66 30.44 1.39
N GLN A 187 -12.85 29.61 0.35
CA GLN A 187 -13.84 28.53 0.37
C GLN A 187 -13.55 27.51 1.48
N LEU A 188 -12.28 27.12 1.66
CA LEU A 188 -11.85 26.18 2.70
C LEU A 188 -12.16 26.72 4.09
N GLU A 189 -11.80 27.97 4.37
CA GLU A 189 -12.01 28.65 5.65
C GLU A 189 -13.48 28.94 5.94
N ALA A 190 -14.31 29.10 4.90
CA ALA A 190 -15.76 29.17 5.03
C ALA A 190 -16.45 27.82 5.25
N GLY A 191 -15.69 26.74 5.44
CA GLY A 191 -16.22 25.38 5.66
C GLY A 191 -16.54 24.59 4.41
N GLY A 192 -16.16 25.11 3.23
CA GLY A 192 -16.19 24.36 1.97
C GLY A 192 -15.14 23.25 1.95
N LYS A 193 -15.24 22.39 0.93
CA LYS A 193 -14.31 21.25 0.76
C LYS A 193 -13.65 21.31 -0.62
N PRO A 194 -12.83 22.35 -0.91
CA PRO A 194 -12.02 22.34 -2.12
C PRO A 194 -11.01 21.18 -2.06
N TRP A 195 -10.62 20.67 -3.23
CA TRP A 195 -9.69 19.53 -3.25
C TRP A 195 -8.27 19.95 -2.89
N ALA A 196 -7.90 19.73 -1.62
CA ALA A 196 -6.56 19.74 -1.04
C ALA A 196 -5.63 20.93 -1.40
N PRO A 197 -6.04 22.21 -1.21
CA PRO A 197 -5.21 23.35 -1.63
C PRO A 197 -3.88 23.45 -0.86
N TYR A 198 -3.84 23.18 0.45
CA TYR A 198 -2.59 23.15 1.22
C TYR A 198 -1.66 22.00 0.83
N TYR A 199 -2.20 20.89 0.34
CA TYR A 199 -1.39 19.81 -0.23
C TYR A 199 -0.57 20.32 -1.44
N THR A 200 -1.21 21.02 -2.38
CA THR A 200 -0.51 21.61 -3.53
C THR A 200 0.57 22.60 -3.09
N LEU A 201 0.27 23.48 -2.14
CA LEU A 201 1.27 24.41 -1.61
C LEU A 201 2.44 23.66 -0.96
N HIS A 202 2.15 22.61 -0.17
CA HIS A 202 3.19 21.78 0.44
C HIS A 202 4.16 21.25 -0.61
N LYS A 203 3.66 20.71 -1.73
CA LYS A 203 4.52 20.15 -2.77
C LYS A 203 5.44 21.21 -3.39
N ILE A 204 4.89 22.39 -3.70
CA ILE A 204 5.68 23.50 -4.23
C ILE A 204 6.74 23.95 -3.21
N MET A 205 6.35 24.13 -1.95
CA MET A 205 7.26 24.53 -0.88
C MET A 205 8.36 23.51 -0.62
N ALA A 206 8.03 22.21 -0.62
CA ALA A 206 8.99 21.14 -0.46
C ALA A 206 9.99 21.11 -1.61
N GLY A 207 9.52 21.23 -2.86
CA GLY A 207 10.38 21.32 -4.04
C GLY A 207 11.32 22.52 -4.02
N LEU A 208 10.86 23.67 -3.57
CA LEU A 208 11.69 24.89 -3.39
C LEU A 208 12.75 24.67 -2.30
N LEU A 209 12.39 23.99 -1.20
CA LEU A 209 13.34 23.67 -0.13
C LEU A 209 14.44 22.73 -0.63
N ASP A 210 14.07 21.70 -1.38
CA ASP A 210 15.02 20.75 -1.96
C ASP A 210 15.94 21.43 -3.01
N GLN A 211 15.41 22.36 -3.83
CA GLN A 211 16.22 23.18 -4.73
C GLN A 211 17.27 24.02 -4.01
N TYR A 212 16.91 24.55 -2.84
CA TYR A 212 17.87 25.26 -2.00
C TYR A 212 18.89 24.31 -1.38
N GLN A 213 18.46 23.23 -0.75
CA GLN A 213 19.33 22.34 0.02
C GLN A 213 20.24 21.46 -0.84
N LEU A 214 19.73 20.94 -1.99
CA LEU A 214 20.43 19.95 -2.79
C LEU A 214 21.12 20.53 -4.03
N SER A 215 20.65 21.66 -4.57
CA SER A 215 21.26 22.32 -5.73
C SER A 215 21.81 23.73 -5.44
N GLY A 216 21.70 24.21 -4.19
CA GLY A 216 22.23 25.51 -3.77
C GLY A 216 21.51 26.74 -4.36
N ASN A 217 20.27 26.54 -4.87
CA ASN A 217 19.49 27.62 -5.48
C ASN A 217 18.94 28.61 -4.42
N LYS A 218 19.61 29.76 -4.28
CA LYS A 218 19.22 30.78 -3.28
C LYS A 218 17.86 31.41 -3.57
N GLN A 219 17.51 31.64 -4.83
CA GLN A 219 16.21 32.19 -5.23
C GLN A 219 15.06 31.29 -4.77
N ALA A 220 15.24 29.96 -4.76
CA ALA A 220 14.26 29.03 -4.26
C ALA A 220 13.93 29.29 -2.77
N LEU A 221 14.93 29.59 -1.93
CA LEU A 221 14.71 29.95 -0.53
C LEU A 221 13.95 31.28 -0.40
N GLU A 222 14.22 32.27 -1.25
CA GLU A 222 13.52 33.57 -1.25
C GLU A 222 12.03 33.38 -1.57
N VAL A 223 11.71 32.64 -2.63
CA VAL A 223 10.34 32.29 -3.04
C VAL A 223 9.63 31.51 -1.91
N LEU A 224 10.30 30.53 -1.33
CA LEU A 224 9.76 29.70 -0.25
C LEU A 224 9.45 30.52 1.01
N ARG A 225 10.37 31.44 1.41
CA ARG A 225 10.12 32.32 2.56
C ARG A 225 8.92 33.25 2.36
N ALA A 226 8.73 33.76 1.14
CA ALA A 226 7.55 34.55 0.80
C ALA A 226 6.26 33.72 0.88
N MET A 227 6.25 32.47 0.40
CA MET A 227 5.13 31.55 0.57
C MET A 227 4.84 31.25 2.05
N ALA A 228 5.88 31.02 2.85
CA ALA A 228 5.73 30.78 4.29
C ALA A 228 5.17 32.00 5.03
N ALA A 229 5.61 33.23 4.69
CA ALA A 229 5.05 34.46 5.23
C ALA A 229 3.58 34.66 4.85
N TRP A 230 3.19 34.31 3.60
CA TRP A 230 1.79 34.30 3.18
C TRP A 230 0.97 33.29 4.01
N THR A 231 1.50 32.06 4.19
CA THR A 231 0.86 31.04 5.01
C THR A 231 0.68 31.48 6.46
N ASP A 232 1.70 32.08 7.05
CA ASP A 232 1.63 32.62 8.41
C ASP A 232 0.56 33.71 8.53
N ALA A 233 0.59 34.72 7.64
CA ALA A 233 -0.37 35.83 7.64
C ALA A 233 -1.81 35.36 7.47
N ARG A 234 -2.03 34.29 6.67
CA ARG A 234 -3.35 33.73 6.44
C ARG A 234 -3.85 32.88 7.60
N THR A 235 -2.99 32.08 8.21
CA THR A 235 -3.40 31.15 9.27
C THR A 235 -3.37 31.76 10.68
N ALA A 236 -2.61 32.82 10.90
CA ALA A 236 -2.48 33.45 12.23
C ALA A 236 -3.79 34.01 12.81
N PRO A 237 -4.72 34.58 12.01
CA PRO A 237 -5.98 35.08 12.53
C PRO A 237 -7.03 33.98 12.77
N LEU A 238 -6.83 32.77 12.30
CA LEU A 238 -7.80 31.68 12.46
C LEU A 238 -7.82 31.21 13.92
N SER A 239 -9.02 30.96 14.45
CA SER A 239 -9.15 30.30 15.75
C SER A 239 -8.64 28.86 15.67
N HIS A 240 -8.30 28.29 16.81
CA HIS A 240 -7.88 26.88 16.87
C HIS A 240 -8.94 25.94 16.27
N GLU A 241 -10.23 26.14 16.63
CA GLU A 241 -11.35 25.31 16.15
C GLU A 241 -11.52 25.42 14.65
N LEU A 242 -11.39 26.63 14.08
CA LEU A 242 -11.49 26.82 12.64
C LEU A 242 -10.29 26.15 11.94
N MET A 243 -9.08 26.31 12.49
CA MET A 243 -7.92 25.64 11.92
C MET A 243 -8.05 24.11 11.96
N GLN A 244 -8.53 23.51 13.09
CA GLN A 244 -8.81 22.06 13.13
C GLN A 244 -9.88 21.63 12.10
N THR A 245 -10.81 22.51 11.73
CA THR A 245 -11.78 22.27 10.65
C THR A 245 -11.11 22.28 9.28
N VAL A 246 -10.22 23.27 9.04
CA VAL A 246 -9.39 23.36 7.83
C VAL A 246 -8.53 22.11 7.65
N LEU A 247 -7.94 21.57 8.72
CA LEU A 247 -7.07 20.41 8.72
C LEU A 247 -7.78 19.08 8.42
N LYS A 248 -9.13 19.06 8.39
CA LYS A 248 -9.88 17.89 7.90
C LYS A 248 -9.76 17.68 6.39
N VAL A 249 -9.44 18.73 5.65
CA VAL A 249 -9.06 18.65 4.24
C VAL A 249 -7.56 18.38 4.16
N GLU A 250 -7.16 17.53 3.24
CA GLU A 250 -5.77 17.13 3.06
C GLU A 250 -4.84 18.35 2.91
N PHE A 251 -3.76 18.37 3.71
CA PHE A 251 -2.78 19.45 3.69
C PHE A 251 -1.34 18.96 3.44
N GLY A 252 -1.17 17.70 3.08
CA GLY A 252 0.15 17.09 2.87
C GLY A 252 1.03 17.21 4.13
N GLY A 253 2.30 17.52 3.94
CA GLY A 253 3.28 17.74 5.00
C GLY A 253 3.58 19.23 5.23
N MET A 254 2.58 20.11 5.34
CA MET A 254 2.79 21.53 5.65
C MET A 254 3.58 21.72 6.93
N ASN A 255 3.31 20.93 7.97
CA ASN A 255 4.07 20.91 9.21
C ASN A 255 5.52 20.45 9.01
N ASP A 256 5.80 19.47 8.12
CA ASP A 256 7.15 19.01 7.76
C ASP A 256 7.95 20.14 7.11
N VAL A 257 7.45 20.68 6.00
CA VAL A 257 8.18 21.68 5.22
C VAL A 257 8.44 22.98 5.99
N LEU A 258 7.46 23.46 6.77
CA LEU A 258 7.60 24.67 7.57
C LEU A 258 8.56 24.48 8.74
N THR A 259 8.54 23.31 9.40
CA THR A 259 9.52 22.99 10.45
C THR A 259 10.93 22.88 9.88
N ARG A 260 11.10 22.21 8.73
CA ARG A 260 12.40 22.15 8.05
C ARG A 260 12.88 23.52 7.58
N LEU A 261 11.98 24.40 7.16
CA LEU A 261 12.33 25.78 6.83
C LEU A 261 12.78 26.55 8.09
N TYR A 262 12.13 26.35 9.25
CA TYR A 262 12.64 26.87 10.53
C TYR A 262 14.06 26.37 10.83
N GLN A 263 14.29 25.10 10.66
CA GLN A 263 15.60 24.49 10.91
C GLN A 263 16.70 25.10 10.03
N VAL A 264 16.36 25.49 8.80
CA VAL A 264 17.30 26.11 7.84
C VAL A 264 17.52 27.60 8.13
N THR A 265 16.46 28.33 8.51
CA THR A 265 16.49 29.81 8.62
C THR A 265 16.67 30.31 10.04
N GLY A 266 16.33 29.52 11.05
CA GLY A 266 16.24 29.94 12.45
C GLY A 266 15.05 30.84 12.76
N ASP A 267 14.18 31.16 11.79
CA ASP A 267 13.03 32.03 11.99
C ASP A 267 11.88 31.31 12.68
N THR A 268 11.62 31.68 13.93
CA THR A 268 10.60 31.06 14.78
C THR A 268 9.16 31.24 14.26
N ALA A 269 8.92 32.20 13.35
CA ALA A 269 7.61 32.33 12.70
C ALA A 269 7.25 31.07 11.94
N HIS A 270 8.22 30.45 11.24
CA HIS A 270 7.98 29.21 10.48
C HIS A 270 7.60 28.05 11.40
N LEU A 271 8.23 27.92 12.58
CA LEU A 271 7.88 26.88 13.55
C LEU A 271 6.48 27.08 14.13
N ARG A 272 6.13 28.34 14.50
CA ARG A 272 4.77 28.64 14.99
C ARG A 272 3.71 28.35 13.92
N THR A 273 4.01 28.66 12.66
CA THR A 273 3.11 28.34 11.55
C THR A 273 2.98 26.82 11.35
N ALA A 274 4.10 26.10 11.42
CA ALA A 274 4.09 24.64 11.35
C ALA A 274 3.18 23.99 12.42
N GLN A 275 3.27 24.46 13.67
CA GLN A 275 2.48 23.96 14.79
C GLN A 275 0.96 24.22 14.64
N ARG A 276 0.53 25.20 13.84
CA ARG A 276 -0.90 25.36 13.50
C ARG A 276 -1.43 24.21 12.64
N PHE A 277 -0.57 23.51 11.94
CA PHE A 277 -0.90 22.31 11.17
C PHE A 277 -0.87 21.01 11.99
N ASP A 278 -0.74 21.06 13.31
CA ASP A 278 -0.92 19.92 14.19
C ASP A 278 -2.39 19.51 14.22
N HIS A 279 -2.73 18.37 13.63
CA HIS A 279 -4.10 17.87 13.53
C HIS A 279 -4.43 17.00 14.74
N GLU A 280 -5.06 17.57 15.75
CA GLU A 280 -5.30 16.93 17.04
C GLU A 280 -6.22 15.70 16.94
N ASP A 281 -7.16 15.67 16.00
CA ASP A 281 -8.02 14.50 15.74
C ASP A 281 -7.22 13.23 15.38
N LEU A 282 -6.03 13.41 14.77
CA LEU A 282 -5.08 12.32 14.51
C LEU A 282 -4.04 12.19 15.63
N TYR A 283 -3.49 13.31 16.10
CA TYR A 283 -2.34 13.32 16.99
C TYR A 283 -2.68 12.87 18.41
N ALA A 284 -3.85 13.26 18.94
CA ALA A 284 -4.23 12.94 20.32
C ALA A 284 -4.41 11.43 20.55
N PRO A 285 -5.14 10.65 19.71
CA PRO A 285 -5.21 9.21 19.87
C PRO A 285 -3.84 8.54 19.72
N LEU A 286 -3.01 8.95 18.76
CA LEU A 286 -1.68 8.37 18.57
C LEU A 286 -0.74 8.65 19.75
N ALA A 287 -0.76 9.85 20.31
CA ALA A 287 -0.01 10.18 21.53
C ALA A 287 -0.45 9.34 22.75
N ALA A 288 -1.70 8.89 22.75
CA ALA A 288 -2.26 8.00 23.77
C ALA A 288 -2.08 6.49 23.45
N GLY A 289 -1.38 6.16 22.37
CA GLY A 289 -1.14 4.76 21.97
C GLY A 289 -2.37 4.06 21.38
N ARG A 290 -3.36 4.80 20.87
CA ARG A 290 -4.59 4.21 20.31
C ARG A 290 -4.58 4.21 18.80
N ASP A 291 -5.03 3.08 18.24
CA ASP A 291 -5.30 2.91 16.82
C ASP A 291 -6.75 3.36 16.51
N GLU A 292 -6.88 4.50 15.84
CA GLU A 292 -8.14 5.05 15.33
C GLU A 292 -8.03 5.34 13.83
N LEU A 293 -7.31 4.46 13.09
CA LEU A 293 -7.02 4.67 11.67
C LEU A 293 -8.11 4.14 10.73
N ASP A 294 -8.96 3.21 11.17
CA ASP A 294 -10.02 2.64 10.33
C ASP A 294 -10.89 3.72 9.66
N GLY A 295 -11.00 3.62 8.33
CA GLY A 295 -11.74 4.57 7.50
C GLY A 295 -11.03 5.90 7.20
N ARG A 296 -9.84 6.16 7.75
CA ARG A 296 -9.04 7.36 7.43
C ARG A 296 -8.29 7.18 6.11
N HIS A 297 -8.13 8.28 5.39
CA HIS A 297 -7.37 8.32 4.13
C HIS A 297 -5.87 8.18 4.42
N ALA A 298 -5.27 7.07 4.00
CA ALA A 298 -3.94 6.67 4.44
C ALA A 298 -2.85 7.68 4.06
N ASN A 299 -2.77 8.09 2.80
CA ASN A 299 -1.75 9.04 2.35
C ASN A 299 -1.86 10.39 3.08
N THR A 300 -3.07 10.88 3.30
CA THR A 300 -3.33 12.10 4.06
C THR A 300 -2.74 12.01 5.48
N GLU A 301 -3.01 10.91 6.19
CA GLU A 301 -2.58 10.79 7.58
C GLU A 301 -1.08 10.50 7.72
N ILE A 302 -0.50 9.70 6.81
CA ILE A 302 0.94 9.41 6.82
C ILE A 302 1.75 10.71 6.64
N ALA A 303 1.37 11.56 5.67
CA ALA A 303 2.08 12.82 5.39
C ALA A 303 2.08 13.77 6.60
N LYS A 304 0.98 13.86 7.36
CA LYS A 304 0.89 14.65 8.60
C LYS A 304 1.87 14.14 9.65
N VAL A 305 1.99 12.81 9.81
CA VAL A 305 2.85 12.20 10.84
C VAL A 305 4.32 12.29 10.47
N VAL A 306 4.68 12.33 9.18
CA VAL A 306 6.08 12.57 8.77
C VAL A 306 6.61 13.85 9.40
N GLY A 307 5.81 14.92 9.44
CA GLY A 307 6.18 16.20 10.04
C GLY A 307 6.35 16.18 11.57
N ALA A 308 5.86 15.15 12.26
CA ALA A 308 6.05 15.05 13.71
C ALA A 308 7.52 14.86 14.11
N VAL A 309 8.33 14.13 13.31
CA VAL A 309 9.75 13.91 13.67
C VAL A 309 10.57 15.22 13.59
N PRO A 310 10.53 16.01 12.50
CA PRO A 310 11.13 17.35 12.50
C PRO A 310 10.61 18.26 13.62
N SER A 311 9.32 18.17 13.95
CA SER A 311 8.76 18.96 15.08
C SER A 311 9.39 18.56 16.43
N TYR A 312 9.62 17.25 16.67
CA TYR A 312 10.41 16.77 17.80
C TYR A 312 11.82 17.35 17.78
N GLU A 313 12.48 17.33 16.65
CA GLU A 313 13.85 17.85 16.51
C GLU A 313 13.91 19.35 16.81
N ALA A 314 12.93 20.12 16.34
CA ALA A 314 12.86 21.57 16.54
C ALA A 314 12.52 21.96 17.98
N THR A 315 11.60 21.24 18.63
CA THR A 315 11.04 21.64 19.94
C THR A 315 11.59 20.85 21.11
N GLY A 316 11.97 19.59 20.92
CA GLY A 316 12.30 18.66 21.99
C GLY A 316 11.11 18.02 22.69
N ASP A 317 9.90 18.31 22.23
CA ASP A 317 8.70 17.72 22.80
C ASP A 317 8.57 16.24 22.37
N ALA A 318 8.76 15.35 23.36
CA ALA A 318 8.72 13.89 23.15
C ALA A 318 7.36 13.39 22.66
N ARG A 319 6.27 14.17 22.81
CA ARG A 319 4.95 13.83 22.28
C ARG A 319 5.00 13.56 20.78
N TYR A 320 5.70 14.37 20.01
CA TYR A 320 5.82 14.22 18.57
C TYR A 320 6.51 12.90 18.17
N LEU A 321 7.59 12.54 18.88
CA LEU A 321 8.27 11.28 18.60
C LEU A 321 7.41 10.07 18.98
N THR A 322 6.60 10.18 20.05
CA THR A 322 5.62 9.15 20.45
C THR A 322 4.55 8.97 19.38
N ILE A 323 3.99 10.07 18.84
CA ILE A 323 3.02 10.05 17.74
C ILE A 323 3.59 9.30 16.53
N ALA A 324 4.79 9.67 16.11
CA ALA A 324 5.46 9.10 14.95
C ALA A 324 5.74 7.58 15.12
N ASP A 325 6.25 7.17 16.28
CA ASP A 325 6.56 5.78 16.59
C ASP A 325 5.30 4.91 16.73
N THR A 326 4.27 5.43 17.40
CA THR A 326 2.97 4.77 17.53
C THR A 326 2.34 4.54 16.15
N PHE A 327 2.27 5.58 15.33
CA PHE A 327 1.69 5.49 13.99
C PHE A 327 2.44 4.47 13.12
N TRP A 328 3.77 4.61 13.03
CA TRP A 328 4.59 3.70 12.23
C TRP A 328 4.39 2.24 12.68
N THR A 329 4.45 2.00 13.99
CA THR A 329 4.30 0.66 14.56
C THR A 329 2.92 0.08 14.27
N THR A 330 1.87 0.87 14.41
CA THR A 330 0.47 0.50 14.13
C THR A 330 0.30 0.13 12.66
N VAL A 331 0.73 0.99 11.74
CA VAL A 331 0.58 0.74 10.30
C VAL A 331 1.35 -0.49 9.86
N VAL A 332 2.60 -0.62 10.29
CA VAL A 332 3.45 -1.75 9.86
C VAL A 332 2.96 -3.09 10.40
N ARG A 333 2.45 -3.12 11.63
CA ARG A 333 2.04 -4.38 12.27
C ARG A 333 0.61 -4.80 11.96
N HIS A 334 -0.30 -3.82 11.78
CA HIS A 334 -1.74 -4.10 11.76
C HIS A 334 -2.45 -3.69 10.46
N HIS A 335 -1.80 -2.90 9.58
CA HIS A 335 -2.45 -2.40 8.36
C HIS A 335 -1.65 -2.68 7.08
N SER A 336 -0.49 -3.39 7.17
CA SER A 336 0.36 -3.65 6.01
C SER A 336 0.09 -5.00 5.36
N TYR A 337 0.01 -5.00 4.04
CA TYR A 337 -0.10 -6.20 3.21
C TYR A 337 1.27 -6.90 3.04
N ALA A 338 1.25 -8.09 2.45
CA ALA A 338 2.44 -8.93 2.27
C ALA A 338 3.63 -8.23 1.58
N ILE A 339 3.39 -7.22 0.77
CA ILE A 339 4.42 -6.46 0.05
C ILE A 339 4.95 -5.24 0.82
N GLY A 340 4.42 -4.97 2.02
CA GLY A 340 4.78 -3.83 2.87
C GLY A 340 3.91 -2.59 2.67
N GLY A 341 3.14 -2.51 1.58
CA GLY A 341 2.18 -1.44 1.34
C GLY A 341 0.93 -1.56 2.22
N ASN A 342 0.16 -0.50 2.29
CA ASN A 342 -1.06 -0.40 3.10
C ASN A 342 -2.21 0.23 2.30
N SER A 343 -3.39 0.28 2.87
CA SER A 343 -4.65 0.82 2.34
C SER A 343 -5.36 -0.04 1.30
N ASN A 344 -6.66 0.17 1.22
CA ASN A 344 -7.53 -0.31 0.15
C ASN A 344 -8.48 0.84 -0.24
N LYS A 345 -8.52 1.20 -1.53
CA LYS A 345 -9.24 2.40 -2.00
C LYS A 345 -8.81 3.65 -1.21
N GLU A 346 -7.49 3.79 -1.01
CA GLU A 346 -6.85 4.89 -0.28
C GLU A 346 -7.14 4.95 1.23
N LEU A 347 -8.00 4.08 1.76
CA LEU A 347 -8.39 4.09 3.17
C LEU A 347 -7.71 2.97 3.96
N PHE A 348 -7.33 3.26 5.21
CA PHE A 348 -7.04 2.21 6.17
C PHE A 348 -8.30 1.39 6.45
N GLY A 349 -8.14 0.11 6.73
CA GLY A 349 -9.18 -0.75 7.25
C GLY A 349 -9.07 -0.93 8.75
N PRO A 350 -9.93 -1.76 9.36
CA PRO A 350 -9.72 -2.23 10.72
C PRO A 350 -8.36 -2.92 10.86
N PRO A 351 -7.73 -2.89 12.05
CA PRO A 351 -6.47 -3.57 12.28
C PRO A 351 -6.59 -5.08 12.01
N ASP A 352 -5.54 -5.64 11.41
CA ASP A 352 -5.41 -7.06 11.08
C ASP A 352 -6.40 -7.62 10.05
N GLU A 353 -7.21 -6.79 9.38
CA GLU A 353 -8.07 -7.18 8.26
C GLU A 353 -7.34 -7.01 6.92
N ILE A 354 -6.69 -8.07 6.44
CA ILE A 354 -5.87 -8.09 5.23
C ILE A 354 -6.56 -8.83 4.07
N VAL A 355 -6.87 -10.12 4.25
CA VAL A 355 -7.48 -10.94 3.18
C VAL A 355 -8.88 -10.48 2.83
N SER A 356 -9.66 -10.12 3.86
CA SER A 356 -11.01 -9.58 3.71
C SER A 356 -11.06 -8.26 2.93
N ARG A 357 -9.90 -7.64 2.68
CA ARG A 357 -9.77 -6.33 2.01
C ARG A 357 -8.90 -6.37 0.74
N LEU A 358 -8.55 -7.55 0.24
CA LEU A 358 -7.84 -7.67 -1.04
C LEU A 358 -8.67 -7.11 -2.19
N SER A 359 -8.07 -6.28 -3.03
CA SER A 359 -8.71 -5.72 -4.23
C SER A 359 -7.65 -5.34 -5.27
N GLU A 360 -8.11 -4.91 -6.44
CA GLU A 360 -7.24 -4.35 -7.50
C GLU A 360 -6.71 -2.95 -7.16
N VAL A 361 -7.21 -2.33 -6.10
CA VAL A 361 -6.89 -0.96 -5.67
C VAL A 361 -6.33 -0.92 -4.24
N THR A 362 -5.53 -1.91 -3.87
CA THR A 362 -4.72 -1.93 -2.63
C THR A 362 -3.38 -1.26 -2.83
N CYS A 363 -2.73 -0.87 -1.75
CA CYS A 363 -1.35 -0.43 -1.70
C CYS A 363 -1.05 0.73 -2.64
N GLU A 364 -1.61 1.91 -2.36
CA GLU A 364 -1.22 3.17 -3.00
C GLU A 364 0.28 3.41 -2.82
N ASN A 365 1.00 3.75 -3.89
CA ASN A 365 2.46 3.88 -3.84
C ASN A 365 2.91 5.11 -3.03
N CYS A 366 2.14 6.21 -3.03
CA CYS A 366 2.40 7.37 -2.17
C CYS A 366 2.48 7.00 -0.69
N ASN A 367 1.61 6.09 -0.23
CA ASN A 367 1.61 5.63 1.15
C ASN A 367 2.94 4.98 1.50
N SER A 368 3.41 4.09 0.65
CA SER A 368 4.69 3.38 0.84
C SER A 368 5.87 4.33 0.83
N TYR A 369 5.92 5.27 -0.13
CA TYR A 369 6.93 6.32 -0.16
C TYR A 369 6.99 7.11 1.16
N ASN A 370 5.84 7.58 1.66
CA ASN A 370 5.77 8.35 2.90
C ASN A 370 6.08 7.50 4.15
N MET A 371 5.68 6.22 4.19
CA MET A 371 6.04 5.30 5.28
C MET A 371 7.55 5.02 5.32
N LEU A 372 8.22 4.89 4.16
CA LEU A 372 9.67 4.77 4.11
C LEU A 372 10.36 6.07 4.59
N LYS A 373 9.84 7.23 4.21
CA LYS A 373 10.32 8.54 4.70
C LYS A 373 10.21 8.61 6.23
N LEU A 374 9.07 8.24 6.79
CA LEU A 374 8.84 8.21 8.25
C LEU A 374 9.79 7.23 8.95
N GLY A 375 9.90 5.99 8.47
CA GLY A 375 10.79 4.97 9.03
C GLY A 375 12.27 5.39 9.01
N ARG A 376 12.71 6.08 7.95
CA ARG A 376 14.04 6.66 7.83
C ARG A 376 14.31 7.73 8.89
N HIS A 377 13.34 8.62 9.15
CA HIS A 377 13.46 9.62 10.19
C HIS A 377 13.52 9.00 11.58
N LEU A 378 12.63 8.06 11.89
CA LEU A 378 12.61 7.34 13.17
C LEU A 378 13.92 6.57 13.43
N PHE A 379 14.47 5.94 12.40
CA PHE A 379 15.74 5.22 12.49
C PHE A 379 16.91 6.12 12.92
N GLN A 380 16.96 7.36 12.48
CA GLN A 380 18.02 8.29 12.89
C GLN A 380 18.05 8.54 14.39
N HIS A 381 16.89 8.47 15.05
CA HIS A 381 16.72 8.65 16.48
C HIS A 381 16.86 7.35 17.28
N ARG A 382 16.53 6.21 16.68
CA ARG A 382 16.49 4.88 17.33
C ARG A 382 17.20 3.83 16.50
N PRO A 383 18.53 3.93 16.34
CA PRO A 383 19.30 3.03 15.46
C PRO A 383 19.34 1.56 15.92
N GLU A 384 18.96 1.30 17.16
CA GLU A 384 18.82 -0.07 17.70
C GLU A 384 17.54 -0.77 17.16
N ARG A 385 16.55 -0.01 16.71
CA ARG A 385 15.29 -0.49 16.11
C ARG A 385 15.54 -0.83 14.63
N THR A 386 16.05 -2.03 14.37
CA THR A 386 16.30 -2.50 12.99
C THR A 386 15.04 -2.74 12.18
N ASP A 387 13.89 -2.89 12.82
CA ASP A 387 12.60 -3.08 12.20
C ASP A 387 12.19 -1.92 11.28
N PHE A 388 12.63 -0.68 11.54
CA PHE A 388 12.47 0.43 10.61
C PHE A 388 13.11 0.13 9.25
N MET A 389 14.34 -0.40 9.28
CA MET A 389 15.09 -0.72 8.06
C MET A 389 14.67 -2.08 7.47
N ASP A 390 14.13 -3.00 8.25
CA ASP A 390 13.56 -4.24 7.76
C ASP A 390 12.28 -3.95 6.93
N HIS A 391 11.40 -3.07 7.43
CA HIS A 391 10.22 -2.62 6.68
C HIS A 391 10.63 -1.81 5.44
N TYR A 392 11.64 -0.94 5.57
CA TYR A 392 12.17 -0.16 4.46
C TYR A 392 12.66 -1.08 3.32
N GLU A 393 13.54 -2.04 3.62
CA GLU A 393 14.05 -3.02 2.64
C GLU A 393 12.90 -3.80 1.99
N TRP A 394 11.97 -4.28 2.83
CA TRP A 394 10.85 -5.10 2.39
C TRP A 394 9.94 -4.36 1.40
N THR A 395 9.48 -3.17 1.77
CA THR A 395 8.57 -2.37 0.95
C THR A 395 9.25 -1.83 -0.30
N LEU A 396 10.51 -1.42 -0.17
CA LEU A 396 11.31 -0.95 -1.30
C LEU A 396 11.45 -2.03 -2.38
N HIS A 397 11.80 -3.26 -2.00
CA HIS A 397 11.96 -4.37 -2.95
C HIS A 397 10.64 -4.88 -3.53
N ASN A 398 9.58 -4.94 -2.73
CA ASN A 398 8.37 -5.66 -3.12
C ASN A 398 7.28 -4.77 -3.71
N GLN A 399 7.30 -3.46 -3.44
CA GLN A 399 6.35 -2.53 -4.02
C GLN A 399 7.04 -1.49 -4.89
N LEU A 400 7.86 -0.58 -4.31
CA LEU A 400 8.34 0.60 -5.00
C LEU A 400 9.34 0.31 -6.13
N LEU A 401 10.15 -0.76 -6.03
CA LEU A 401 11.04 -1.15 -7.13
C LEU A 401 10.24 -1.61 -8.36
N GLY A 402 9.08 -2.22 -8.15
CA GLY A 402 8.24 -2.74 -9.22
C GLY A 402 7.09 -1.82 -9.64
N GLU A 403 6.94 -0.62 -9.07
CA GLU A 403 5.89 0.32 -9.48
C GLU A 403 6.14 0.93 -10.86
N GLN A 404 7.41 0.99 -11.27
CA GLN A 404 7.82 1.59 -12.52
C GLN A 404 7.81 0.57 -13.67
N ASP A 405 7.24 0.97 -14.80
CA ASP A 405 7.28 0.22 -16.06
C ASP A 405 8.73 0.11 -16.57
N PRO A 406 9.31 -1.10 -16.64
CA PRO A 406 10.68 -1.29 -17.13
C PRO A 406 10.82 -1.02 -18.62
N ASP A 407 9.75 -1.06 -19.40
CA ASP A 407 9.74 -0.85 -20.84
C ASP A 407 9.50 0.61 -21.22
N SER A 408 9.10 1.46 -20.28
CA SER A 408 8.95 2.90 -20.48
C SER A 408 10.31 3.60 -20.50
N ALA A 409 10.58 4.40 -21.54
CA ALA A 409 11.79 5.24 -21.59
C ALA A 409 11.79 6.34 -20.51
N HIS A 410 10.61 6.73 -20.01
CA HIS A 410 10.40 7.80 -19.03
C HIS A 410 10.03 7.29 -17.63
N GLY A 411 9.98 5.96 -17.44
CA GLY A 411 9.76 5.36 -16.14
C GLY A 411 8.38 5.65 -15.58
N PHE A 412 7.34 5.41 -16.36
CA PHE A 412 5.95 5.55 -15.93
C PHE A 412 5.66 4.65 -14.74
N VAL A 413 4.84 5.14 -13.81
CA VAL A 413 4.54 4.45 -12.54
C VAL A 413 3.05 4.15 -12.41
N THR A 414 2.75 3.10 -11.65
CA THR A 414 1.38 2.76 -11.29
C THR A 414 0.89 3.62 -10.11
N TYR A 415 -0.43 3.73 -9.96
CA TYR A 415 -1.06 4.35 -8.77
C TYR A 415 -1.16 3.35 -7.62
N TYR A 416 -1.78 2.21 -7.88
CA TYR A 416 -1.93 1.12 -6.93
C TYR A 416 -1.07 -0.07 -7.29
N THR A 417 -0.77 -0.88 -6.28
CA THR A 417 -0.29 -2.24 -6.46
C THR A 417 -1.40 -3.19 -5.98
N GLY A 418 -2.32 -3.55 -6.89
CA GLY A 418 -3.46 -4.41 -6.59
C GLY A 418 -3.03 -5.81 -6.13
N LEU A 419 -3.68 -6.34 -5.09
CA LEU A 419 -3.35 -7.64 -4.50
C LEU A 419 -4.51 -8.64 -4.55
N TRP A 420 -5.60 -8.31 -5.25
CA TRP A 420 -6.60 -9.31 -5.62
C TRP A 420 -5.99 -10.34 -6.58
N ALA A 421 -6.48 -11.57 -6.51
CA ALA A 421 -6.01 -12.63 -7.41
C ALA A 421 -6.22 -12.23 -8.88
N GLY A 422 -5.19 -12.37 -9.69
CA GLY A 422 -5.23 -11.98 -11.09
C GLY A 422 -5.18 -10.48 -11.34
N SER A 423 -4.85 -9.65 -10.36
CA SER A 423 -4.49 -8.24 -10.57
C SER A 423 -3.33 -8.12 -11.56
N GLN A 424 -3.22 -6.95 -12.17
CA GLN A 424 -2.09 -6.58 -13.03
C GLN A 424 -1.69 -5.14 -12.73
N ARG A 425 -0.43 -4.78 -13.03
CA ARG A 425 0.07 -3.43 -12.72
C ARG A 425 -0.61 -2.35 -13.55
N GLU A 426 -1.03 -2.70 -14.76
CA GLU A 426 -1.83 -1.82 -15.64
C GLU A 426 -3.33 -1.80 -15.27
N GLY A 427 -3.66 -2.30 -14.07
CA GLY A 427 -5.02 -2.36 -13.56
C GLY A 427 -5.62 -1.00 -13.23
N LYS A 428 -6.75 -1.00 -12.56
CA LYS A 428 -7.49 0.23 -12.22
C LYS A 428 -6.66 1.19 -11.39
N GLY A 429 -6.65 2.47 -11.76
CA GLY A 429 -5.97 3.52 -11.03
C GLY A 429 -6.90 4.26 -10.06
N GLY A 430 -6.38 5.32 -9.43
CA GLY A 430 -7.06 6.11 -8.43
C GLY A 430 -8.24 6.94 -8.91
N LEU A 431 -8.84 7.65 -7.97
CA LEU A 431 -10.01 8.51 -8.21
C LEU A 431 -9.78 9.50 -9.36
N GLY A 432 -10.55 9.35 -10.41
CA GLY A 432 -10.95 10.46 -11.29
C GLY A 432 -10.06 10.78 -12.46
N ALA A 433 -9.22 10.05 -13.06
CA ALA A 433 -8.76 10.19 -14.43
C ALA A 433 -7.77 9.10 -14.81
N ALA A 434 -7.90 8.56 -15.99
CA ALA A 434 -6.98 7.59 -16.58
C ALA A 434 -6.55 6.49 -15.59
N SER A 435 -7.52 6.02 -14.89
CA SER A 435 -7.41 5.01 -13.86
C SER A 435 -7.24 3.67 -14.54
N GLY A 436 -6.08 3.08 -14.52
CA GLY A 436 -5.94 1.73 -15.02
C GLY A 436 -4.74 1.49 -15.86
N SER A 437 -3.83 2.44 -15.90
CA SER A 437 -2.58 2.32 -16.63
C SER A 437 -1.45 2.94 -15.81
N TYR A 438 -0.25 2.70 -16.24
CA TYR A 438 0.89 3.49 -15.84
C TYR A 438 0.65 4.99 -16.10
N SER A 439 1.39 5.86 -15.42
CA SER A 439 1.40 7.29 -15.72
C SER A 439 1.82 7.54 -17.18
N SER A 440 1.70 8.77 -17.62
CA SER A 440 2.03 9.19 -18.98
C SER A 440 2.83 10.49 -18.96
N ASP A 441 3.36 10.91 -20.11
CA ASP A 441 4.17 12.12 -20.22
C ASP A 441 3.42 13.39 -19.78
N TYR A 442 2.13 13.55 -20.20
CA TYR A 442 1.40 14.80 -20.03
C TYR A 442 -0.08 14.67 -19.63
N ASP A 443 -0.62 13.47 -19.43
CA ASP A 443 -2.07 13.26 -19.29
C ASP A 443 -2.49 12.59 -17.98
N ASN A 444 -1.56 12.30 -17.06
CA ASN A 444 -1.86 11.65 -15.78
C ASN A 444 -1.64 12.61 -14.60
N PHE A 445 -0.41 12.82 -14.22
CA PHE A 445 0.01 13.69 -13.11
C PHE A 445 -0.69 13.40 -11.78
N SER A 446 -1.02 12.14 -11.51
CA SER A 446 -1.50 11.74 -10.18
C SER A 446 -0.43 12.00 -9.10
N CYS A 447 -0.84 11.94 -7.83
CA CYS A 447 0.11 12.05 -6.72
C CYS A 447 1.21 10.99 -6.78
N ASP A 448 0.89 9.77 -7.24
CA ASP A 448 1.86 8.68 -7.39
C ASP A 448 2.85 8.94 -8.53
N HIS A 449 2.42 9.56 -9.63
CA HIS A 449 3.35 10.05 -10.63
C HIS A 449 4.36 11.02 -10.01
N GLY A 450 3.87 11.99 -9.21
CA GLY A 450 4.74 12.93 -8.50
C GLY A 450 5.69 12.26 -7.51
N THR A 451 5.20 11.39 -6.64
CA THR A 451 6.05 10.66 -5.68
C THR A 451 7.01 9.72 -6.36
N GLY A 452 6.65 9.14 -7.52
CA GLY A 452 7.55 8.31 -8.33
C GLY A 452 8.79 9.09 -8.80
N LEU A 453 8.66 10.38 -9.14
CA LEU A 453 9.80 11.21 -9.48
C LEU A 453 10.80 11.33 -8.33
N GLU A 454 10.32 11.38 -7.08
CA GLU A 454 11.17 11.45 -5.90
C GLU A 454 11.66 10.07 -5.43
N THR A 455 10.84 9.03 -5.51
CA THR A 455 11.17 7.66 -5.11
C THR A 455 12.43 7.19 -5.85
N HIS A 456 12.42 7.31 -7.17
CA HIS A 456 13.46 6.74 -8.01
C HIS A 456 14.72 7.58 -8.08
N THR A 457 14.69 8.86 -7.72
CA THR A 457 15.87 9.72 -7.70
C THR A 457 16.68 9.64 -6.41
N LYS A 458 16.13 9.03 -5.34
CA LYS A 458 16.79 8.99 -4.03
C LYS A 458 17.00 7.61 -3.40
N PHE A 459 17.00 6.53 -4.17
CA PHE A 459 17.29 5.18 -3.64
C PHE A 459 18.59 5.09 -2.84
N ALA A 460 19.54 5.99 -3.09
CA ALA A 460 20.83 6.02 -2.42
C ALA A 460 20.77 6.57 -0.98
N ASP A 461 19.73 7.31 -0.61
CA ASP A 461 19.71 8.16 0.61
C ASP A 461 19.61 7.37 1.93
N THR A 462 19.25 6.09 1.88
CA THR A 462 19.02 5.23 3.05
C THR A 462 19.96 4.00 3.09
N VAL A 463 20.85 3.86 2.09
CA VAL A 463 21.79 2.75 2.04
C VAL A 463 22.74 2.79 3.22
N TYR A 464 23.24 3.98 3.55
CA TYR A 464 24.24 4.21 4.60
C TYR A 464 23.83 5.34 5.54
N PHE A 465 24.23 5.17 6.84
CA PHE A 465 24.21 6.23 7.84
C PHE A 465 25.53 6.26 8.58
N ARG A 466 25.83 7.40 9.21
CA ARG A 466 27.01 7.57 10.05
C ARG A 466 26.62 8.03 11.45
N SER A 467 27.43 7.63 12.47
CA SER A 467 27.29 8.21 13.80
C SER A 467 27.65 9.69 13.78
N ARG A 468 26.97 10.48 14.62
CA ARG A 468 27.38 11.87 14.89
C ARG A 468 28.50 11.98 15.91
N ASP A 469 28.80 10.91 16.63
CA ASP A 469 29.97 10.85 17.52
C ASP A 469 31.24 10.72 16.68
N THR A 470 31.91 11.85 16.46
CA THR A 470 33.16 11.93 15.68
C THR A 470 34.35 11.31 16.41
N ARG A 471 34.24 11.09 17.74
CA ARG A 471 35.31 10.40 18.52
C ARG A 471 35.26 8.89 18.33
N HIS A 472 34.07 8.36 18.05
CA HIS A 472 33.85 6.95 17.77
C HIS A 472 33.06 6.83 16.46
N PRO A 473 33.68 7.12 15.30
CA PRO A 473 33.00 7.10 14.04
C PRO A 473 32.47 5.72 13.71
N ALA A 474 31.22 5.64 13.28
CA ALA A 474 30.59 4.38 12.89
C ALA A 474 29.82 4.55 11.58
N LEU A 475 30.01 3.59 10.68
CA LEU A 475 29.25 3.43 9.44
C LEU A 475 28.19 2.36 9.62
N TYR A 476 26.93 2.72 9.38
CA TYR A 476 25.79 1.80 9.36
C TYR A 476 25.47 1.43 7.91
N VAL A 477 25.44 0.16 7.59
CA VAL A 477 25.04 -0.39 6.29
C VAL A 477 23.67 -1.02 6.44
N ASN A 478 22.66 -0.41 5.87
CA ASN A 478 21.26 -0.78 6.05
C ASN A 478 20.65 -1.54 4.87
N LEU A 479 20.94 -1.11 3.64
CA LEU A 479 20.40 -1.72 2.44
C LEU A 479 21.52 -2.30 1.60
N PHE A 480 21.29 -3.49 1.06
CA PHE A 480 22.31 -4.22 0.28
C PHE A 480 22.15 -3.93 -1.21
N ILE A 481 22.20 -2.64 -1.56
CA ILE A 481 22.06 -2.11 -2.92
C ILE A 481 23.46 -1.83 -3.47
N PRO A 482 23.82 -2.31 -4.68
CA PRO A 482 25.09 -2.00 -5.31
C PRO A 482 25.34 -0.49 -5.37
N SER A 483 26.42 -0.05 -4.73
CA SER A 483 26.69 1.38 -4.57
C SER A 483 28.15 1.66 -4.22
N ARG A 484 28.55 2.92 -4.38
CA ARG A 484 29.83 3.44 -3.92
C ARG A 484 29.60 4.62 -2.99
N LEU A 485 30.10 4.54 -1.77
CA LEU A 485 30.08 5.59 -0.77
C LEU A 485 31.44 6.30 -0.75
N ARG A 486 31.43 7.62 -0.81
CA ARG A 486 32.54 8.49 -0.41
C ARG A 486 32.25 9.07 0.96
N TRP A 487 33.07 8.77 1.94
CA TRP A 487 32.96 9.29 3.31
C TRP A 487 34.07 10.29 3.57
N ASP A 488 33.81 11.56 3.25
CA ASP A 488 34.81 12.65 3.26
C ASP A 488 35.42 12.89 4.64
N GLU A 489 34.63 12.81 5.73
CA GLU A 489 35.12 13.03 7.09
C GLU A 489 36.11 11.96 7.57
N GLN A 490 36.14 10.81 6.93
CA GLN A 490 37.08 9.73 7.22
C GLN A 490 38.10 9.53 6.09
N ASP A 491 37.96 10.26 5.01
CA ASP A 491 38.74 10.13 3.77
C ASP A 491 38.78 8.68 3.25
N VAL A 492 37.59 8.03 3.20
CA VAL A 492 37.46 6.64 2.76
C VAL A 492 36.44 6.53 1.63
N THR A 493 36.73 5.66 0.67
CA THR A 493 35.74 5.23 -0.33
C THR A 493 35.43 3.74 -0.15
N ILE A 494 34.15 3.41 -0.07
CA ILE A 494 33.67 2.04 0.09
C ILE A 494 32.78 1.68 -1.08
N ARG A 495 33.06 0.54 -1.71
CA ARG A 495 32.22 -0.06 -2.74
C ARG A 495 31.41 -1.21 -2.14
N GLN A 496 30.12 -1.22 -2.39
CA GLN A 496 29.22 -2.33 -2.08
C GLN A 496 28.78 -3.01 -3.37
N ASP A 497 29.08 -4.30 -3.47
CA ASP A 497 28.61 -5.18 -4.53
C ASP A 497 27.59 -6.17 -3.96
N ALA A 498 26.43 -6.31 -4.58
CA ALA A 498 25.51 -7.41 -4.33
C ALA A 498 25.85 -8.55 -5.27
N GLY A 499 25.88 -9.76 -4.76
CA GLY A 499 25.91 -10.97 -5.57
C GLY A 499 24.58 -11.20 -6.28
N GLU A 500 24.49 -12.29 -7.06
CA GLU A 500 23.23 -12.74 -7.63
C GLU A 500 22.12 -12.76 -6.57
N PRO A 501 20.89 -12.33 -6.89
CA PRO A 501 19.79 -12.26 -5.93
C PRO A 501 19.55 -13.57 -5.17
N SER A 502 19.82 -14.70 -5.82
CA SER A 502 19.70 -16.04 -5.22
C SER A 502 20.78 -16.33 -4.17
N SER A 503 21.97 -15.72 -4.27
CA SER A 503 23.12 -16.01 -3.41
C SER A 503 23.00 -15.44 -1.99
N GLY A 504 22.23 -14.37 -1.81
CA GLY A 504 22.17 -13.60 -0.56
C GLY A 504 23.51 -13.03 -0.12
N ARG A 505 24.46 -12.85 -1.05
CA ARG A 505 25.82 -12.38 -0.81
C ARG A 505 25.94 -10.89 -1.05
N THR A 506 26.58 -10.20 -0.11
CA THR A 506 26.96 -8.79 -0.26
C THR A 506 28.42 -8.64 0.13
N ARG A 507 29.18 -7.89 -0.65
CA ARG A 507 30.60 -7.58 -0.38
C ARG A 507 30.80 -6.08 -0.31
N LEU A 508 31.43 -5.65 0.79
CA LEU A 508 31.94 -4.30 0.95
C LEU A 508 33.47 -4.33 0.71
N THR A 509 33.98 -3.39 -0.03
CA THR A 509 35.41 -3.24 -0.29
C THR A 509 35.82 -1.80 0.00
N VAL A 510 36.83 -1.58 0.84
CA VAL A 510 37.49 -0.29 0.96
C VAL A 510 38.33 -0.09 -0.29
N THR A 511 37.89 0.76 -1.21
CA THR A 511 38.58 0.99 -2.49
C THR A 511 39.63 2.08 -2.42
N ASP A 512 39.51 2.95 -1.41
CA ASP A 512 40.45 4.02 -1.14
C ASP A 512 40.37 4.44 0.33
N GLY A 513 41.55 4.81 0.93
CA GLY A 513 41.63 5.39 2.25
C GLY A 513 42.28 4.48 3.31
N ASP A 514 42.53 5.10 4.48
CA ASP A 514 43.15 4.49 5.67
C ASP A 514 42.56 5.17 6.91
N ALA A 515 41.55 4.52 7.59
CA ALA A 515 40.87 5.12 8.72
C ALA A 515 40.38 4.10 9.75
N ARG A 516 40.19 4.55 10.99
CA ARG A 516 39.61 3.75 12.05
C ARG A 516 38.15 4.09 12.29
N PHE A 517 37.27 3.14 12.10
CA PHE A 517 35.84 3.27 12.41
C PHE A 517 35.19 1.91 12.72
N ALA A 518 34.03 1.97 13.35
CA ALA A 518 33.15 0.81 13.52
C ALA A 518 32.28 0.64 12.29
N LEU A 519 32.34 -0.52 11.64
CA LEU A 519 31.42 -0.92 10.59
C LEU A 519 30.28 -1.71 11.23
N ARG A 520 29.05 -1.21 11.11
CA ARG A 520 27.81 -1.80 11.63
C ARG A 520 26.96 -2.25 10.45
N ILE A 521 26.82 -3.56 10.28
CA ILE A 521 26.06 -4.15 9.16
C ILE A 521 24.79 -4.74 9.71
N ARG A 522 23.64 -4.32 9.16
CA ARG A 522 22.34 -4.85 9.56
C ARG A 522 22.22 -6.33 9.21
N ILE A 523 21.72 -7.11 10.14
CA ILE A 523 21.31 -8.50 9.94
C ILE A 523 19.79 -8.52 9.97
N PRO A 524 19.13 -8.58 8.79
CA PRO A 524 17.67 -8.47 8.70
C PRO A 524 16.95 -9.51 9.58
N SER A 525 15.77 -9.12 10.11
CA SER A 525 14.96 -10.01 10.95
C SER A 525 14.45 -11.24 10.19
N TRP A 526 14.17 -11.12 8.89
CA TRP A 526 13.68 -12.25 8.06
C TRP A 526 14.68 -13.43 8.00
N VAL A 527 15.94 -13.21 8.33
CA VAL A 527 16.94 -14.30 8.42
C VAL A 527 16.56 -15.33 9.49
N ALA A 528 15.87 -14.90 10.57
CA ALA A 528 15.39 -15.82 11.61
C ALA A 528 14.44 -16.88 11.05
N ASP A 529 13.57 -16.50 10.11
CA ASP A 529 12.55 -17.36 9.53
C ASP A 529 13.15 -18.51 8.68
N THR A 530 14.40 -18.35 8.26
CA THR A 530 15.11 -19.37 7.48
C THR A 530 15.60 -20.56 8.32
N GLY A 531 15.62 -20.44 9.63
CA GLY A 531 16.24 -21.41 10.54
C GLY A 531 17.77 -21.54 10.40
N ARG A 532 18.39 -20.68 9.56
CA ARG A 532 19.83 -20.70 9.26
C ARG A 532 20.52 -19.44 9.79
N ARG A 533 21.85 -19.43 9.78
CA ARG A 533 22.63 -18.32 10.32
C ARG A 533 23.30 -17.52 9.22
N ALA A 534 23.33 -16.19 9.40
CA ALA A 534 24.17 -15.31 8.61
C ALA A 534 25.66 -15.58 8.87
N VAL A 535 26.47 -15.42 7.82
CA VAL A 535 27.94 -15.56 7.88
C VAL A 535 28.56 -14.21 7.53
N LEU A 536 29.52 -13.78 8.35
CA LEU A 536 30.26 -12.55 8.17
C LEU A 536 31.76 -12.83 8.19
N GLU A 537 32.44 -12.39 7.12
CA GLU A 537 33.86 -12.58 6.91
C GLU A 537 34.56 -11.23 6.68
N VAL A 538 35.81 -11.10 7.16
CA VAL A 538 36.68 -9.95 6.90
C VAL A 538 37.94 -10.50 6.25
N ASN A 539 38.29 -10.03 5.05
CA ASN A 539 39.46 -10.50 4.31
C ASN A 539 39.51 -12.02 4.14
N GLY A 540 38.36 -12.65 3.91
CA GLY A 540 38.23 -14.11 3.74
C GLY A 540 38.25 -14.92 5.03
N HIS A 541 38.38 -14.28 6.19
CA HIS A 541 38.35 -14.93 7.51
C HIS A 541 37.08 -14.56 8.26
N ARG A 542 36.59 -15.48 9.08
CA ARG A 542 35.44 -15.20 9.92
C ARG A 542 35.64 -13.92 10.73
N ALA A 543 34.65 -13.03 10.69
CA ALA A 543 34.70 -11.77 11.43
C ALA A 543 34.90 -12.01 12.94
N PRO A 544 35.74 -11.19 13.61
CA PRO A 544 35.92 -11.27 15.05
C PRO A 544 34.64 -10.83 15.79
N GLY A 545 34.50 -11.27 17.02
CA GLY A 545 33.38 -10.89 17.87
C GLY A 545 32.19 -11.84 17.86
N PRO A 546 31.02 -11.37 18.33
CA PRO A 546 29.79 -12.17 18.43
C PRO A 546 29.29 -12.61 17.03
N ARG A 547 28.65 -13.77 17.00
CA ARG A 547 27.97 -14.22 15.77
C ARG A 547 26.84 -13.26 15.38
N PRO A 548 26.66 -12.96 14.07
CA PRO A 548 25.55 -12.16 13.60
C PRO A 548 24.19 -12.71 14.08
N ARG A 549 23.33 -11.84 14.59
CA ARG A 549 21.98 -12.19 15.05
C ARG A 549 20.94 -11.46 14.19
N PRO A 550 19.89 -12.14 13.75
CA PRO A 550 18.77 -11.47 13.06
C PRO A 550 18.18 -10.34 13.91
N GLY A 551 17.75 -9.27 13.27
CA GLY A 551 17.16 -8.09 13.91
C GLY A 551 18.17 -7.25 14.72
N THR A 552 19.48 -7.34 14.39
CA THR A 552 20.53 -6.56 15.06
C THR A 552 21.59 -6.09 14.06
N TYR A 553 22.54 -5.30 14.56
CA TYR A 553 23.76 -4.95 13.81
C TYR A 553 24.94 -5.85 14.23
N ALA A 554 25.63 -6.43 13.26
CA ALA A 554 26.96 -7.00 13.46
C ALA A 554 27.97 -5.84 13.40
N THR A 555 28.77 -5.69 14.45
CA THR A 555 29.74 -4.58 14.58
C THR A 555 31.16 -5.11 14.43
N ILE A 556 31.95 -4.46 13.59
CA ILE A 556 33.38 -4.73 13.39
C ILE A 556 34.12 -3.40 13.60
N GLU A 557 34.85 -3.27 14.70
CA GLU A 557 35.67 -2.10 14.97
C GLU A 557 37.13 -2.41 14.65
N ARG A 558 37.70 -1.70 13.72
CA ARG A 558 39.13 -1.88 13.35
C ARG A 558 39.64 -0.68 12.55
N HIS A 559 40.92 -0.71 12.25
CA HIS A 559 41.57 0.13 11.28
C HIS A 559 41.35 -0.47 9.88
N TRP A 560 40.68 0.27 8.98
CA TRP A 560 40.35 -0.12 7.61
C TRP A 560 41.34 0.50 6.64
N ARG A 561 41.77 -0.29 5.65
CA ARG A 561 42.73 0.14 4.62
C ARG A 561 42.22 -0.24 3.23
N THR A 562 42.71 0.47 2.23
CA THR A 562 42.50 0.11 0.82
C THR A 562 42.77 -1.38 0.59
N GLY A 563 41.83 -2.09 -0.05
CA GLY A 563 41.86 -3.53 -0.29
C GLY A 563 41.18 -4.38 0.78
N ASP A 564 40.84 -3.84 1.97
CA ASP A 564 40.08 -4.59 2.95
C ASP A 564 38.67 -4.91 2.43
N THR A 565 38.21 -6.14 2.72
CA THR A 565 36.91 -6.61 2.29
C THR A 565 36.08 -7.14 3.46
N VAL A 566 34.77 -6.93 3.39
CA VAL A 566 33.80 -7.57 4.28
C VAL A 566 32.76 -8.28 3.43
N GLU A 567 32.55 -9.56 3.68
CA GLU A 567 31.56 -10.36 2.99
C GLU A 567 30.48 -10.82 3.97
N LEU A 568 29.22 -10.46 3.65
CA LEU A 568 28.03 -10.91 4.34
C LEU A 568 27.29 -11.91 3.47
N ARG A 569 26.93 -13.06 4.04
CA ARG A 569 26.05 -14.06 3.43
C ARG A 569 24.81 -14.23 4.28
N LEU A 570 23.68 -13.86 3.72
CA LEU A 570 22.36 -13.98 4.32
C LEU A 570 21.68 -15.24 3.74
N PRO A 571 21.38 -16.26 4.55
CA PRO A 571 20.71 -17.45 4.04
C PRO A 571 19.31 -17.09 3.56
N ARG A 572 18.88 -17.70 2.48
CA ARG A 572 17.54 -17.52 1.88
C ARG A 572 16.87 -18.88 1.71
N THR A 573 15.63 -18.98 2.13
CA THR A 573 14.74 -20.13 1.91
C THR A 573 13.35 -19.62 1.67
N PRO A 574 12.50 -20.32 0.93
CA PRO A 574 11.08 -19.96 0.86
C PRO A 574 10.43 -20.01 2.25
N VAL A 575 9.71 -18.96 2.61
CA VAL A 575 8.99 -18.83 3.88
C VAL A 575 7.54 -18.46 3.59
N TRP A 576 6.61 -19.27 4.08
CA TRP A 576 5.18 -19.02 3.99
C TRP A 576 4.70 -18.19 5.18
N ARG A 577 4.04 -17.07 4.92
CA ARG A 577 3.53 -16.14 5.93
C ARG A 577 2.01 -16.10 5.88
N ALA A 578 1.38 -16.45 6.97
CA ALA A 578 -0.07 -16.40 7.11
C ALA A 578 -0.56 -14.95 7.21
N ALA A 579 -1.70 -14.66 6.61
CA ALA A 579 -2.40 -13.41 6.86
C ALA A 579 -3.05 -13.43 8.26
N PRO A 580 -3.13 -12.28 8.95
CA PRO A 580 -3.63 -12.24 10.33
C PRO A 580 -5.11 -12.63 10.43
N ASP A 581 -5.95 -12.20 9.51
CA ASP A 581 -7.39 -12.48 9.47
C ASP A 581 -7.74 -13.84 8.84
N ASN A 582 -6.81 -14.48 8.15
CA ASN A 582 -7.02 -15.81 7.59
C ASN A 582 -5.72 -16.61 7.48
N PRO A 583 -5.37 -17.45 8.46
CA PRO A 583 -4.11 -18.20 8.47
C PRO A 583 -3.99 -19.24 7.34
N GLN A 584 -5.09 -19.55 6.66
CA GLN A 584 -5.08 -20.40 5.48
C GLN A 584 -4.78 -19.65 4.18
N VAL A 585 -4.77 -18.33 4.21
CA VAL A 585 -4.30 -17.51 3.09
C VAL A 585 -2.90 -17.02 3.42
N ARG A 586 -1.96 -17.35 2.57
CA ARG A 586 -0.53 -17.11 2.82
C ARG A 586 0.13 -16.47 1.62
N SER A 587 1.11 -15.63 1.90
CA SER A 587 2.11 -15.20 0.92
C SER A 587 3.38 -16.02 1.08
N VAL A 588 4.24 -16.06 0.05
CA VAL A 588 5.55 -16.70 0.12
C VAL A 588 6.65 -15.71 -0.20
N SER A 589 7.74 -15.76 0.58
CA SER A 589 8.92 -14.92 0.36
C SER A 589 10.19 -15.75 0.25
N TYR A 590 11.21 -15.21 -0.41
CA TYR A 590 12.56 -15.76 -0.51
C TYR A 590 13.58 -14.69 -0.05
N GLY A 591 13.99 -14.75 1.19
CA GLY A 591 14.68 -13.63 1.83
C GLY A 591 13.77 -12.40 1.90
N PRO A 592 14.21 -11.21 1.44
CA PRO A 592 13.39 -10.00 1.44
C PRO A 592 12.40 -9.92 0.26
N LEU A 593 12.41 -10.88 -0.65
CA LEU A 593 11.62 -10.85 -1.89
C LEU A 593 10.33 -11.65 -1.73
N VAL A 594 9.19 -11.01 -1.89
CA VAL A 594 7.89 -11.67 -2.04
C VAL A 594 7.82 -12.28 -3.43
N LEU A 595 7.34 -13.52 -3.52
CA LEU A 595 7.19 -14.23 -4.78
C LEU A 595 5.73 -14.15 -5.24
N ALA A 596 5.53 -13.77 -6.49
CA ALA A 596 4.22 -13.77 -7.13
C ALA A 596 4.14 -14.82 -8.23
N GLY A 597 3.00 -15.47 -8.34
CA GLY A 597 2.69 -16.38 -9.43
C GLY A 597 2.36 -15.62 -10.71
N GLU A 598 2.87 -16.09 -11.84
CA GLU A 598 2.66 -15.53 -13.17
C GLU A 598 1.49 -16.25 -13.86
N TYR A 599 0.52 -15.48 -14.33
CA TYR A 599 -0.69 -15.99 -14.98
C TYR A 599 -0.89 -15.49 -16.41
N GLY A 600 0.08 -14.73 -16.95
CA GLY A 600 -0.05 -14.16 -18.30
C GLY A 600 -1.31 -13.35 -18.46
N GLY A 601 -2.16 -13.69 -19.43
CA GLY A 601 -3.48 -13.06 -19.63
C GLY A 601 -4.63 -13.75 -18.90
N THR A 602 -4.39 -14.84 -18.14
CA THR A 602 -5.45 -15.63 -17.52
C THR A 602 -6.07 -14.91 -16.32
N ALA A 603 -7.36 -14.62 -16.41
CA ALA A 603 -8.11 -14.06 -15.29
C ALA A 603 -8.32 -15.13 -14.20
N LEU A 604 -8.18 -14.71 -12.94
CA LEU A 604 -8.47 -15.53 -11.77
C LEU A 604 -9.78 -15.08 -11.15
N ALA A 605 -10.68 -16.04 -10.92
CA ALA A 605 -11.98 -15.76 -10.31
C ALA A 605 -11.88 -15.60 -8.79
N THR A 606 -10.87 -16.23 -8.17
CA THR A 606 -10.63 -16.20 -6.73
C THR A 606 -9.16 -16.43 -6.40
N VAL A 607 -8.80 -16.40 -5.12
CA VAL A 607 -7.46 -16.72 -4.62
C VAL A 607 -7.16 -18.20 -4.91
N PRO A 608 -6.13 -18.51 -5.72
CA PRO A 608 -5.84 -19.90 -6.11
C PRO A 608 -5.30 -20.73 -4.94
N ALA A 609 -5.67 -22.01 -4.91
CA ALA A 609 -5.21 -22.96 -3.92
C ALA A 609 -3.85 -23.55 -4.31
N ILE A 610 -2.81 -23.28 -3.52
CA ILE A 610 -1.45 -23.76 -3.77
C ILE A 610 -1.09 -24.95 -2.88
N ARG A 611 -0.21 -25.82 -3.39
CA ARG A 611 0.42 -26.89 -2.64
C ARG A 611 1.85 -26.49 -2.24
N PRO A 612 2.09 -26.06 -0.99
CA PRO A 612 3.42 -25.60 -0.53
C PRO A 612 4.52 -26.66 -0.66
N ASP A 613 4.16 -27.94 -0.49
CA ASP A 613 5.06 -29.10 -0.61
C ASP A 613 5.59 -29.34 -2.04
N THR A 614 4.97 -28.69 -3.04
CA THR A 614 5.39 -28.78 -4.44
C THR A 614 6.29 -27.64 -4.89
N LEU A 615 6.55 -26.65 -4.01
CA LEU A 615 7.38 -25.49 -4.36
C LEU A 615 8.83 -25.93 -4.60
N ARG A 616 9.34 -25.71 -5.80
CA ARG A 616 10.70 -26.09 -6.22
C ARG A 616 11.40 -24.92 -6.92
N ALA A 617 12.65 -24.69 -6.57
CA ALA A 617 13.49 -23.77 -7.33
C ALA A 617 13.72 -24.34 -8.74
N THR A 618 13.65 -23.49 -9.75
CA THR A 618 14.02 -23.87 -11.13
C THR A 618 15.52 -23.75 -11.32
N SER A 619 16.12 -24.78 -11.89
CA SER A 619 17.55 -24.77 -12.23
C SER A 619 17.77 -24.17 -13.62
N GLY A 620 18.76 -23.27 -13.79
CA GLY A 620 19.27 -22.84 -15.09
C GLY A 620 19.04 -21.38 -15.48
N GLY A 621 18.60 -20.48 -14.59
CA GLY A 621 18.49 -19.05 -14.83
C GLY A 621 19.34 -18.22 -13.86
N SER A 622 19.71 -16.99 -14.26
CA SER A 622 20.38 -16.01 -13.37
C SER A 622 19.46 -15.41 -12.30
N GLY A 623 18.15 -15.73 -12.33
CA GLY A 623 17.13 -15.15 -11.46
C GLY A 623 16.60 -16.10 -10.37
N VAL A 624 15.84 -15.53 -9.46
CA VAL A 624 15.09 -16.25 -8.43
C VAL A 624 13.74 -16.71 -9.03
N THR A 625 13.65 -17.97 -9.45
CA THR A 625 12.41 -18.51 -10.00
C THR A 625 12.07 -19.85 -9.33
N PHE A 626 10.80 -20.03 -9.06
CA PHE A 626 10.23 -21.26 -8.49
C PHE A 626 9.06 -21.73 -9.32
N THR A 627 8.68 -23.00 -9.15
CA THR A 627 7.42 -23.53 -9.64
C THR A 627 6.68 -24.25 -8.52
N ALA A 628 5.34 -24.20 -8.54
CA ALA A 628 4.48 -24.94 -7.64
C ALA A 628 3.22 -25.40 -8.37
N LEU A 629 2.44 -26.30 -7.76
CA LEU A 629 1.09 -26.64 -8.23
C LEU A 629 0.09 -25.72 -7.53
N ALA A 630 -0.72 -25.01 -8.33
CA ALA A 630 -1.87 -24.22 -7.87
C ALA A 630 -3.10 -24.61 -8.69
N ASP A 631 -4.21 -24.97 -8.02
CA ASP A 631 -5.45 -25.48 -8.61
C ASP A 631 -5.23 -26.67 -9.57
N GLY A 632 -4.17 -27.45 -9.33
CA GLY A 632 -3.77 -28.59 -10.16
C GLY A 632 -2.78 -28.26 -11.28
N ASP A 633 -2.60 -27.01 -11.63
CA ASP A 633 -1.71 -26.54 -12.68
C ASP A 633 -0.35 -26.10 -12.13
N ARG A 634 0.67 -26.19 -13.00
CA ARG A 634 2.02 -25.70 -12.66
C ARG A 634 2.10 -24.21 -12.90
N VAL A 635 2.39 -23.46 -11.84
CA VAL A 635 2.56 -22.00 -11.87
C VAL A 635 4.02 -21.65 -11.61
N SER A 636 4.56 -20.69 -12.39
CA SER A 636 5.86 -20.06 -12.16
C SER A 636 5.72 -18.96 -11.12
N LEU A 637 6.68 -18.89 -10.17
CA LEU A 637 6.73 -17.83 -9.16
C LEU A 637 8.06 -17.09 -9.28
N ARG A 638 8.00 -15.75 -9.30
CA ARG A 638 9.17 -14.86 -9.39
C ARG A 638 9.10 -13.76 -8.33
N PRO A 639 10.23 -13.03 -8.07
CA PRO A 639 10.17 -11.81 -7.29
C PRO A 639 9.11 -10.85 -7.82
N PHE A 640 8.25 -10.36 -6.95
CA PHE A 640 7.06 -9.62 -7.36
C PHE A 640 7.38 -8.34 -8.15
N HIS A 641 8.49 -7.66 -7.85
CA HIS A 641 8.92 -6.48 -8.61
C HIS A 641 9.29 -6.78 -10.07
N GLU A 642 9.58 -8.04 -10.41
CA GLU A 642 9.90 -8.46 -11.78
C GLU A 642 8.65 -8.81 -12.60
N VAL A 643 7.47 -8.94 -11.96
CA VAL A 643 6.24 -9.31 -12.65
C VAL A 643 5.55 -8.06 -13.17
N GLN A 644 5.66 -7.86 -14.49
CA GLN A 644 5.12 -6.70 -15.22
C GLN A 644 4.24 -7.21 -16.38
N HIS A 645 3.35 -6.36 -16.93
CA HIS A 645 2.58 -6.58 -18.15
C HIS A 645 1.79 -7.90 -18.21
N GLN A 646 1.46 -8.47 -17.06
CA GLN A 646 0.71 -9.71 -16.95
C GLN A 646 -0.07 -9.79 -15.64
N ARG A 647 -1.02 -10.71 -15.59
CA ARG A 647 -1.76 -11.00 -14.36
C ARG A 647 -0.89 -11.78 -13.40
N TYR A 648 -1.06 -11.51 -12.11
CA TYR A 648 -0.28 -12.13 -11.05
C TYR A 648 -1.15 -12.52 -9.85
N ASN A 649 -0.55 -13.32 -8.95
CA ASN A 649 -1.13 -13.62 -7.65
C ASN A 649 -0.06 -13.66 -6.57
N VAL A 650 -0.31 -13.00 -5.44
CA VAL A 650 0.60 -12.88 -4.29
C VAL A 650 0.11 -13.71 -3.10
N TYR A 651 -1.19 -13.78 -2.90
CA TYR A 651 -1.81 -14.51 -1.80
C TYR A 651 -2.39 -15.84 -2.25
N TRP A 652 -2.11 -16.89 -1.51
CA TRP A 652 -2.42 -18.27 -1.88
C TRP A 652 -3.27 -18.93 -0.81
N ALA A 653 -4.34 -19.57 -1.18
CA ALA A 653 -5.09 -20.46 -0.31
C ALA A 653 -4.26 -21.75 -0.07
N VAL A 654 -4.04 -22.09 1.20
CA VAL A 654 -3.35 -23.31 1.61
C VAL A 654 -4.35 -24.15 2.38
N ALA A 655 -4.90 -25.17 1.73
CA ALA A 655 -5.84 -26.05 2.39
C ALA A 655 -5.16 -26.79 3.57
N PRO A 656 -5.81 -26.88 4.72
CA PRO A 656 -5.34 -27.74 5.80
C PRO A 656 -5.37 -29.21 5.33
N GLU A 657 -4.56 -30.07 5.96
CA GLU A 657 -4.66 -31.50 5.74
C GLU A 657 -6.09 -32.00 6.02
N PRO A 658 -6.67 -32.86 5.16
CA PRO A 658 -8.01 -33.35 5.35
C PRO A 658 -8.17 -34.01 6.72
N GLY A 659 -8.93 -33.40 7.59
CA GLY A 659 -9.25 -33.96 8.90
C GLY A 659 -10.31 -35.08 8.80
N ARG A 660 -10.43 -35.89 9.88
CA ARG A 660 -11.54 -36.86 9.97
C ARG A 660 -12.89 -36.11 9.91
N ALA A 661 -13.86 -36.66 9.16
CA ALA A 661 -15.21 -36.10 9.10
C ALA A 661 -15.84 -36.01 10.51
N ARG A 662 -16.31 -34.82 10.91
CA ARG A 662 -16.88 -34.55 12.22
C ARG A 662 -17.79 -33.31 12.23
N ASP A 663 -18.65 -33.24 13.24
CA ASP A 663 -19.27 -31.97 13.60
C ASP A 663 -18.21 -31.02 14.13
N VAL A 664 -18.13 -29.84 13.57
CA VAL A 664 -17.23 -28.75 14.00
C VAL A 664 -17.88 -27.95 15.11
N ALA A 665 -19.20 -27.70 14.97
CA ALA A 665 -20.02 -27.05 15.97
C ALA A 665 -21.43 -27.65 15.97
N ARG A 666 -22.06 -27.78 17.13
CA ARG A 666 -23.45 -28.21 17.29
C ARG A 666 -24.13 -27.50 18.43
N TYR A 667 -25.11 -26.67 18.11
CA TYR A 667 -25.97 -25.94 19.04
C TYR A 667 -27.40 -26.47 18.90
N PRO A 668 -27.84 -27.42 19.75
CA PRO A 668 -29.20 -27.93 19.67
C PRO A 668 -30.25 -26.84 19.92
N LEU A 669 -29.90 -25.78 20.67
CA LEU A 669 -30.79 -24.70 21.10
C LEU A 669 -31.97 -25.28 21.92
N ASP A 670 -31.65 -26.13 22.91
CA ASP A 670 -32.59 -26.92 23.71
C ASP A 670 -32.53 -26.62 25.20
N GLU A 671 -31.82 -25.58 25.62
CA GLU A 671 -31.66 -25.22 27.04
C GLU A 671 -32.96 -24.75 27.71
N GLY A 672 -33.81 -24.06 26.98
CA GLY A 672 -35.15 -23.63 27.48
C GLY A 672 -35.14 -22.49 28.51
N THR A 673 -33.98 -22.10 29.03
CA THR A 673 -33.83 -21.04 30.04
C THR A 673 -32.47 -20.32 29.84
N GLY A 674 -32.37 -19.09 30.37
CA GLY A 674 -31.17 -18.28 30.29
C GLY A 674 -31.02 -17.61 28.90
N THR A 675 -29.83 -17.06 28.65
CA THR A 675 -29.52 -16.30 27.42
C THR A 675 -28.40 -16.92 26.60
N THR A 676 -28.02 -18.16 26.87
CA THR A 676 -26.92 -18.84 26.20
C THR A 676 -27.32 -20.24 25.75
N ALA A 677 -26.69 -20.68 24.62
CA ALA A 677 -26.81 -22.05 24.15
C ALA A 677 -25.42 -22.69 24.01
N THR A 678 -25.33 -23.98 24.36
CA THR A 678 -24.04 -24.68 24.50
C THR A 678 -23.64 -25.42 23.22
N ASP A 679 -22.38 -25.29 22.80
CA ASP A 679 -21.81 -26.16 21.77
C ASP A 679 -21.56 -27.57 22.31
N ARG A 680 -22.31 -28.55 21.78
CA ARG A 680 -22.18 -29.96 22.19
C ARG A 680 -20.88 -30.62 21.74
N THR A 681 -20.19 -30.02 20.76
CA THR A 681 -18.84 -30.50 20.37
C THR A 681 -17.75 -30.01 21.34
N ARG A 682 -18.03 -28.99 22.14
CA ARG A 682 -17.07 -28.32 23.03
C ARG A 682 -15.88 -27.69 22.30
N THR A 683 -16.03 -27.41 21.01
CA THR A 683 -14.99 -26.76 20.19
C THR A 683 -15.04 -25.26 20.38
N PHE A 684 -16.23 -24.69 20.52
CA PHE A 684 -16.46 -23.25 20.63
C PHE A 684 -17.14 -22.89 21.96
N GLY A 685 -17.11 -21.59 22.27
CA GLY A 685 -17.86 -21.06 23.41
C GLY A 685 -19.38 -21.10 23.18
N PRO A 686 -20.17 -20.65 24.15
CA PRO A 686 -21.64 -20.60 24.04
C PRO A 686 -22.07 -19.60 22.97
N ALA A 687 -23.19 -19.90 22.31
CA ALA A 687 -23.92 -18.91 21.52
C ALA A 687 -24.79 -18.06 22.46
N ASN A 688 -25.07 -16.81 22.10
CA ASN A 688 -25.81 -15.86 22.91
C ASN A 688 -27.11 -15.45 22.22
N LEU A 689 -28.21 -15.51 22.94
CA LEU A 689 -29.49 -14.94 22.53
C LEU A 689 -29.43 -13.41 22.68
N ALA A 690 -29.90 -12.68 21.67
CA ALA A 690 -29.85 -11.23 21.62
C ALA A 690 -31.14 -10.61 21.06
N GLY A 691 -31.39 -9.35 21.42
CA GLY A 691 -32.64 -8.65 21.06
C GLY A 691 -33.88 -9.36 21.60
N GLY A 692 -34.99 -9.33 20.85
CA GLY A 692 -36.25 -9.98 21.20
C GLY A 692 -36.27 -11.50 21.05
N SER A 693 -35.11 -12.17 21.04
CA SER A 693 -35.06 -13.65 21.04
C SER A 693 -35.41 -14.24 22.38
N SER A 694 -36.13 -15.36 22.38
CA SER A 694 -36.59 -16.03 23.61
C SER A 694 -36.71 -17.54 23.42
N TRP A 695 -36.67 -18.29 24.53
CA TRP A 695 -36.94 -19.73 24.46
C TRP A 695 -38.42 -19.99 24.24
N THR A 696 -38.75 -20.97 23.45
CA THR A 696 -40.12 -21.45 23.20
C THR A 696 -40.13 -22.97 23.16
N THR A 697 -41.32 -23.55 23.41
CA THR A 697 -41.55 -24.97 23.17
C THR A 697 -42.56 -25.08 22.05
N ASP A 698 -42.22 -25.79 21.00
CA ASP A 698 -43.08 -25.96 19.86
C ASP A 698 -42.87 -27.38 19.29
N ASP A 699 -43.99 -28.03 18.95
CA ASP A 699 -43.99 -29.43 18.49
C ASP A 699 -43.23 -30.40 19.43
N GLY A 700 -43.43 -30.15 20.77
CA GLY A 700 -42.84 -30.97 21.83
C GLY A 700 -41.31 -30.82 22.00
N ALA A 701 -40.64 -29.89 21.27
CA ALA A 701 -39.24 -29.64 21.39
C ALA A 701 -38.94 -28.16 21.70
N THR A 702 -37.88 -27.93 22.43
CA THR A 702 -37.37 -26.57 22.72
C THR A 702 -36.71 -25.95 21.50
N ALA A 703 -36.89 -24.65 21.34
CA ALA A 703 -36.29 -23.84 20.27
C ALA A 703 -36.07 -22.38 20.73
N VAL A 704 -35.41 -21.59 19.92
CA VAL A 704 -35.29 -20.14 20.06
C VAL A 704 -36.27 -19.46 19.13
N ALA A 705 -37.24 -18.72 19.68
CA ALA A 705 -38.15 -17.85 18.92
C ALA A 705 -37.45 -16.52 18.59
N LEU A 706 -37.67 -16.01 17.39
CA LEU A 706 -37.14 -14.78 16.80
C LEU A 706 -38.33 -13.89 16.40
N ASP A 707 -38.35 -12.66 16.89
CA ASP A 707 -39.50 -11.74 16.78
C ASP A 707 -39.66 -11.02 15.45
N GLY A 708 -38.67 -11.14 14.55
CA GLY A 708 -38.64 -10.42 13.27
C GLY A 708 -38.35 -8.92 13.38
N GLN A 709 -37.97 -8.42 14.56
CA GLN A 709 -37.63 -7.02 14.81
C GLN A 709 -36.15 -6.84 15.11
N ASP A 710 -35.62 -7.48 16.16
CA ASP A 710 -34.18 -7.45 16.52
C ASP A 710 -33.72 -8.77 17.16
N GLY A 711 -34.62 -9.74 17.37
CA GLY A 711 -34.33 -11.06 17.93
C GLY A 711 -33.39 -11.90 17.02
N HIS A 712 -32.26 -12.34 17.58
CA HIS A 712 -31.29 -13.17 16.85
C HIS A 712 -30.40 -13.99 17.81
N VAL A 713 -29.66 -14.96 17.29
CA VAL A 713 -28.62 -15.69 18.03
C VAL A 713 -27.26 -15.28 17.52
N VAL A 714 -26.35 -14.89 18.41
CA VAL A 714 -24.93 -14.59 18.12
C VAL A 714 -24.12 -15.85 18.36
N LEU A 715 -23.58 -16.43 17.29
CA LEU A 715 -22.69 -17.58 17.34
C LEU A 715 -21.23 -17.11 17.52
N PRO A 716 -20.34 -17.93 18.12
CA PRO A 716 -18.93 -17.58 18.30
C PRO A 716 -18.20 -17.27 17.00
N ALA A 717 -17.11 -16.47 17.10
CA ALA A 717 -16.19 -16.23 16.01
C ALA A 717 -15.48 -17.52 15.57
N GLY A 718 -15.08 -17.57 14.29
CA GLY A 718 -14.22 -18.61 13.76
C GLY A 718 -14.92 -19.92 13.40
N LEU A 719 -16.24 -20.01 13.39
CA LEU A 719 -16.94 -21.26 13.09
C LEU A 719 -16.54 -21.91 11.76
N PRO A 720 -16.55 -21.23 10.58
CA PRO A 720 -16.14 -21.78 9.30
C PRO A 720 -14.63 -21.70 9.07
N SER A 721 -13.85 -21.23 10.03
CA SER A 721 -12.43 -20.96 9.82
C SER A 721 -11.66 -22.25 9.48
N GLY A 722 -10.87 -22.17 8.41
CA GLY A 722 -10.02 -23.27 7.96
C GLY A 722 -10.76 -24.43 7.27
N LEU A 723 -12.02 -24.30 6.96
CA LEU A 723 -12.81 -25.31 6.25
C LEU A 723 -12.76 -25.07 4.74
N ALA A 724 -12.12 -25.94 3.99
CA ALA A 724 -12.14 -25.93 2.52
C ALA A 724 -13.50 -26.41 1.97
N GLU A 725 -14.16 -27.28 2.72
CA GLU A 725 -15.50 -27.80 2.47
C GLU A 725 -16.31 -27.72 3.75
N LEU A 726 -17.61 -27.56 3.65
CA LEU A 726 -18.49 -27.55 4.81
C LEU A 726 -19.92 -27.97 4.50
N THR A 727 -20.65 -28.28 5.57
CA THR A 727 -22.13 -28.35 5.56
C THR A 727 -22.66 -27.55 6.73
N VAL A 728 -23.53 -26.60 6.46
CA VAL A 728 -24.34 -25.90 7.49
C VAL A 728 -25.73 -26.49 7.46
N SER A 729 -26.26 -26.94 8.59
CA SER A 729 -27.66 -27.34 8.69
C SER A 729 -28.35 -26.72 9.92
N VAL A 730 -29.65 -26.49 9.81
CA VAL A 730 -30.47 -25.94 10.90
C VAL A 730 -31.93 -26.29 10.67
N ARG A 731 -32.68 -26.48 11.74
CA ARG A 731 -34.15 -26.55 11.69
C ARG A 731 -34.72 -25.15 11.91
N VAL A 732 -35.57 -24.71 11.00
CA VAL A 732 -36.19 -23.40 11.03
C VAL A 732 -37.68 -23.49 10.82
N ARG A 733 -38.45 -22.72 11.58
CA ARG A 733 -39.86 -22.43 11.29
C ARG A 733 -39.93 -20.94 10.91
N VAL A 734 -40.39 -20.68 9.71
CA VAL A 734 -40.59 -19.31 9.18
C VAL A 734 -42.06 -18.96 9.42
N ASP A 735 -42.33 -17.94 10.20
CA ASP A 735 -43.70 -17.49 10.49
C ASP A 735 -44.16 -16.42 9.51
N ALA A 736 -43.21 -15.62 8.99
CA ALA A 736 -43.47 -14.64 7.91
C ALA A 736 -42.26 -14.54 6.99
N LEU A 737 -42.47 -14.52 5.67
CA LEU A 737 -41.43 -14.30 4.67
C LEU A 737 -41.12 -12.80 4.57
N ALA A 738 -39.83 -12.49 4.60
CA ALA A 738 -39.31 -11.16 4.28
C ALA A 738 -38.10 -11.28 3.38
N ASN A 739 -38.02 -10.45 2.34
CA ASN A 739 -36.88 -10.48 1.41
C ASN A 739 -35.57 -10.29 2.15
N SER A 740 -34.63 -11.20 1.92
CA SER A 740 -33.30 -11.19 2.52
C SER A 740 -33.28 -11.41 4.05
N ALA A 741 -34.35 -11.85 4.69
CA ALA A 741 -34.30 -12.34 6.07
C ALA A 741 -33.43 -13.60 6.15
N ARG A 742 -32.45 -13.61 7.03
CA ARG A 742 -31.44 -14.66 7.14
C ARG A 742 -31.87 -15.78 8.08
N VAL A 743 -31.70 -17.02 7.66
CA VAL A 743 -31.72 -18.17 8.55
C VAL A 743 -30.40 -18.24 9.33
N PHE A 744 -29.30 -18.15 8.60
CA PHE A 744 -27.98 -17.94 9.16
C PHE A 744 -27.19 -16.96 8.27
N ASP A 745 -26.18 -16.28 8.88
CA ASP A 745 -25.23 -15.41 8.22
C ASP A 745 -23.89 -15.49 8.97
N LEU A 746 -22.88 -16.10 8.32
CA LEU A 746 -21.55 -16.36 8.88
C LEU A 746 -20.54 -15.50 8.13
N GLY A 747 -19.80 -14.62 8.79
CA GLY A 747 -18.86 -13.76 8.10
C GLY A 747 -18.19 -12.69 8.95
N TYR A 748 -17.68 -11.68 8.25
CA TYR A 748 -17.04 -10.50 8.82
C TYR A 748 -17.93 -9.26 8.77
N HIS A 749 -18.47 -8.98 7.58
CA HIS A 749 -19.27 -7.80 7.26
C HIS A 749 -20.04 -8.01 5.95
N LYS A 750 -20.70 -6.97 5.47
CA LYS A 750 -21.55 -7.00 4.24
C LYS A 750 -20.85 -7.39 2.92
N GLU A 751 -19.54 -7.54 2.89
CA GLU A 751 -18.77 -7.94 1.70
C GLU A 751 -18.11 -9.32 1.83
N THR A 752 -18.12 -9.95 3.03
CA THR A 752 -17.54 -11.29 3.25
C THR A 752 -18.46 -12.10 4.14
N TYR A 753 -19.20 -13.02 3.54
CA TYR A 753 -20.24 -13.78 4.21
C TYR A 753 -20.60 -15.10 3.51
N LEU A 754 -21.18 -16.00 4.27
CA LEU A 754 -21.93 -17.18 3.84
C LEU A 754 -23.30 -17.13 4.48
N PHE A 755 -24.36 -17.03 3.72
CA PHE A 755 -25.71 -16.97 4.27
C PHE A 755 -26.71 -17.91 3.60
N LEU A 756 -27.83 -18.12 4.30
CA LEU A 756 -29.08 -18.63 3.76
C LEU A 756 -30.21 -17.66 4.09
N ALA A 757 -30.88 -17.13 3.05
CA ALA A 757 -32.07 -16.29 3.16
C ALA A 757 -33.36 -17.11 2.92
N THR A 758 -34.44 -16.75 3.62
CA THR A 758 -35.76 -17.42 3.52
C THR A 758 -36.42 -17.23 2.16
N THR A 759 -36.20 -16.06 1.56
CA THR A 759 -36.66 -15.67 0.22
C THR A 759 -35.85 -14.50 -0.31
N THR A 760 -35.88 -14.29 -1.60
CA THR A 760 -35.36 -13.11 -2.33
C THR A 760 -36.50 -12.41 -3.07
N GLY A 761 -36.23 -11.26 -3.72
CA GLY A 761 -37.16 -10.59 -4.61
C GLY A 761 -37.69 -11.46 -5.77
N ALA A 762 -36.97 -12.55 -6.11
CA ALA A 762 -37.39 -13.53 -7.10
C ALA A 762 -38.28 -14.65 -6.51
N GLY A 763 -38.65 -14.58 -5.22
CA GLY A 763 -39.50 -15.56 -4.55
C GLY A 763 -38.83 -16.92 -4.29
N ARG A 764 -37.50 -16.97 -4.16
CA ARG A 764 -36.72 -18.21 -3.91
C ARG A 764 -35.86 -18.03 -2.68
N ALA A 765 -35.73 -19.10 -1.90
CA ALA A 765 -34.68 -19.16 -0.87
C ALA A 765 -33.30 -19.19 -1.56
N ARG A 766 -32.35 -18.48 -0.98
CA ARG A 766 -31.01 -18.34 -1.55
C ARG A 766 -29.94 -18.56 -0.50
N ALA A 767 -29.01 -19.44 -0.78
CA ALA A 767 -27.70 -19.43 -0.15
C ALA A 767 -26.71 -18.66 -1.03
N ALA A 768 -25.81 -17.86 -0.40
CA ALA A 768 -24.77 -17.18 -1.13
C ALA A 768 -23.47 -17.11 -0.34
N LEU A 769 -22.37 -17.25 -1.06
CA LEU A 769 -21.00 -17.05 -0.56
C LEU A 769 -20.38 -15.87 -1.31
N LYS A 770 -19.85 -14.92 -0.56
CA LYS A 770 -19.13 -13.76 -1.09
C LYS A 770 -17.90 -13.48 -0.25
N ILE A 771 -16.84 -13.02 -0.90
CA ILE A 771 -15.67 -12.44 -0.27
C ILE A 771 -15.41 -11.06 -0.86
N ALA A 772 -14.80 -10.18 -0.09
CA ALA A 772 -14.39 -8.85 -0.57
C ALA A 772 -13.49 -8.98 -1.80
N GLY A 773 -13.65 -8.06 -2.76
CA GLY A 773 -12.95 -8.09 -4.06
C GLY A 773 -13.70 -8.80 -5.18
N MET A 774 -14.73 -9.58 -4.89
CA MET A 774 -15.60 -10.16 -5.92
C MET A 774 -16.62 -9.15 -6.42
N GLU A 775 -16.88 -9.15 -7.73
CA GLU A 775 -17.95 -8.33 -8.33
C GLU A 775 -19.37 -8.88 -8.02
N GLY A 776 -19.51 -10.16 -7.74
CA GLY A 776 -20.79 -10.84 -7.50
C GLY A 776 -20.78 -11.75 -6.29
N GLU A 777 -21.77 -12.62 -6.22
CA GLU A 777 -21.95 -13.67 -5.22
C GLU A 777 -21.96 -15.04 -5.93
N ASP A 778 -21.36 -16.05 -5.30
CA ASP A 778 -21.64 -17.45 -5.64
C ASP A 778 -22.97 -17.85 -5.00
N VAL A 779 -24.00 -18.12 -5.81
CA VAL A 779 -25.35 -18.33 -5.33
C VAL A 779 -25.84 -19.76 -5.59
N VAL A 780 -26.67 -20.25 -4.65
CA VAL A 780 -27.47 -21.47 -4.81
C VAL A 780 -28.93 -21.09 -4.51
N ASP A 781 -29.74 -21.03 -5.55
CA ASP A 781 -31.15 -20.71 -5.45
C ASP A 781 -31.99 -22.00 -5.33
N ALA A 782 -32.86 -22.06 -4.34
CA ALA A 782 -33.86 -23.12 -4.20
C ALA A 782 -34.97 -23.01 -5.28
N ALA A 783 -35.73 -24.05 -5.43
CA ALA A 783 -36.88 -24.08 -6.32
C ALA A 783 -37.99 -23.06 -5.94
N GLY A 784 -38.11 -22.72 -4.65
CA GLY A 784 -39.07 -21.75 -4.12
C GLY A 784 -38.59 -21.11 -2.82
N PRO A 785 -39.40 -20.28 -2.14
CA PRO A 785 -39.12 -19.76 -0.82
C PRO A 785 -39.17 -20.90 0.23
N LEU A 786 -38.61 -20.69 1.43
CA LEU A 786 -38.80 -21.63 2.54
C LEU A 786 -40.27 -21.69 2.95
N PRO A 787 -40.76 -22.90 3.32
CA PRO A 787 -42.13 -23.09 3.74
C PRO A 787 -42.47 -22.26 5.00
N VAL A 788 -43.71 -21.70 5.05
CA VAL A 788 -44.19 -20.88 6.16
C VAL A 788 -45.02 -21.75 7.09
N GLY A 789 -44.95 -21.49 8.42
CA GLY A 789 -45.80 -22.07 9.46
C GLY A 789 -45.47 -23.51 9.83
N ARG A 790 -44.37 -24.11 9.33
CA ARG A 790 -43.97 -25.46 9.71
C ARG A 790 -42.46 -25.56 9.94
N TRP A 791 -42.02 -26.51 10.71
CA TRP A 791 -40.62 -26.83 10.86
C TRP A 791 -40.07 -27.43 9.59
N THR A 792 -38.96 -26.90 9.16
CA THR A 792 -38.26 -27.29 7.94
C THR A 792 -36.78 -27.52 8.26
N HIS A 793 -36.22 -28.66 7.87
CA HIS A 793 -34.79 -28.86 7.90
C HIS A 793 -34.15 -28.23 6.66
N VAL A 794 -33.19 -27.35 6.83
CA VAL A 794 -32.42 -26.78 5.72
C VAL A 794 -30.96 -27.14 5.88
N ALA A 795 -30.30 -27.50 4.79
CA ALA A 795 -28.88 -27.74 4.76
C ALA A 795 -28.24 -27.19 3.49
N LEU A 796 -27.07 -26.55 3.65
CA LEU A 796 -26.22 -26.11 2.56
C LEU A 796 -24.92 -26.89 2.61
N THR A 797 -24.57 -27.59 1.53
CA THR A 797 -23.27 -28.25 1.36
C THR A 797 -22.43 -27.49 0.36
N LEU A 798 -21.16 -27.23 0.69
CA LEU A 798 -20.16 -26.60 -0.18
C LEU A 798 -18.93 -27.50 -0.22
N GLY A 799 -18.53 -27.93 -1.42
CA GLY A 799 -17.34 -28.76 -1.59
C GLY A 799 -17.10 -29.12 -3.05
N GLY A 800 -15.83 -29.31 -3.42
CA GLY A 800 -15.46 -29.68 -4.78
C GLY A 800 -15.96 -28.73 -5.87
N GLY A 801 -16.06 -27.42 -5.59
CA GLY A 801 -16.60 -26.42 -6.52
C GLY A 801 -18.11 -26.49 -6.72
N THR A 802 -18.83 -27.23 -5.87
CA THR A 802 -20.29 -27.40 -5.97
C THR A 802 -20.96 -26.94 -4.67
N GLY A 803 -22.02 -26.17 -4.81
CA GLY A 803 -22.96 -25.83 -3.73
C GLY A 803 -24.31 -26.50 -3.93
N VAL A 804 -24.85 -27.13 -2.89
CA VAL A 804 -26.19 -27.75 -2.94
C VAL A 804 -27.01 -27.32 -1.74
N LEU A 805 -28.21 -26.82 -2.00
CA LEU A 805 -29.19 -26.46 -0.98
C LEU A 805 -30.26 -27.56 -0.88
N TYR A 806 -30.47 -28.02 0.34
CA TYR A 806 -31.46 -29.04 0.66
C TYR A 806 -32.59 -28.46 1.54
N VAL A 807 -33.81 -28.90 1.27
CA VAL A 807 -34.98 -28.58 2.08
C VAL A 807 -35.65 -29.91 2.46
N ASP A 808 -35.80 -30.18 3.77
CA ASP A 808 -36.33 -31.42 4.33
C ASP A 808 -35.63 -32.69 3.81
N GLY A 809 -34.32 -32.58 3.59
CA GLY A 809 -33.45 -33.67 3.11
C GLY A 809 -33.43 -33.87 1.60
N GLU A 810 -34.29 -33.20 0.86
CA GLU A 810 -34.34 -33.23 -0.59
C GLU A 810 -33.59 -32.08 -1.25
N GLU A 811 -32.86 -32.34 -2.34
CA GLU A 811 -32.17 -31.31 -3.11
C GLU A 811 -33.18 -30.31 -3.69
N SER A 812 -33.05 -29.02 -3.30
CA SER A 812 -33.90 -27.91 -3.75
C SER A 812 -33.19 -26.98 -4.72
N GLY A 813 -31.89 -26.97 -4.74
CA GLY A 813 -31.08 -26.16 -5.64
C GLY A 813 -29.62 -26.55 -5.68
N ARG A 814 -28.97 -26.33 -6.81
CA ARG A 814 -27.56 -26.69 -7.05
C ARG A 814 -26.87 -25.66 -7.91
N ASN A 815 -25.62 -25.32 -7.52
CA ASN A 815 -24.68 -24.61 -8.36
C ASN A 815 -23.39 -25.48 -8.51
N PRO A 816 -23.10 -26.04 -9.68
CA PRO A 816 -21.89 -26.84 -9.90
C PRO A 816 -20.65 -26.00 -10.23
N ALA A 817 -20.78 -24.69 -10.23
CA ALA A 817 -19.73 -23.75 -10.61
C ALA A 817 -19.48 -22.70 -9.52
N MET A 818 -19.42 -23.16 -8.25
CA MET A 818 -18.97 -22.31 -7.14
C MET A 818 -17.47 -22.03 -7.30
N VAL A 819 -17.10 -20.78 -7.39
CA VAL A 819 -15.69 -20.37 -7.58
C VAL A 819 -14.99 -20.05 -6.26
N VAL A 820 -15.75 -19.73 -5.20
CA VAL A 820 -15.19 -19.38 -3.89
C VAL A 820 -15.18 -20.60 -2.97
N SER A 821 -14.00 -20.92 -2.42
CA SER A 821 -13.90 -21.88 -1.33
C SER A 821 -14.34 -21.25 0.00
N PRO A 822 -15.10 -21.96 0.85
CA PRO A 822 -15.41 -21.52 2.21
C PRO A 822 -14.17 -21.15 3.05
N LEU A 823 -13.02 -21.70 2.70
CA LEU A 823 -11.72 -21.38 3.31
C LEU A 823 -11.45 -19.88 3.35
N LEU A 824 -11.93 -19.15 2.37
CA LEU A 824 -11.69 -17.71 2.22
C LEU A 824 -12.56 -16.84 3.14
N LEU A 825 -13.53 -17.42 3.85
CA LEU A 825 -14.30 -16.71 4.89
C LEU A 825 -13.43 -16.28 6.10
N GLY A 826 -12.27 -16.89 6.26
CA GLY A 826 -11.35 -16.52 7.33
C GLY A 826 -11.91 -16.75 8.73
N ALA A 827 -11.51 -15.91 9.67
CA ALA A 827 -11.85 -16.04 11.09
C ALA A 827 -13.27 -15.61 11.44
N SER A 828 -14.13 -15.32 10.48
CA SER A 828 -15.53 -14.87 10.61
C SER A 828 -15.94 -14.45 12.03
N THR A 829 -15.89 -13.14 12.30
CA THR A 829 -16.12 -12.60 13.64
C THR A 829 -17.58 -12.30 13.93
N ARG A 830 -18.44 -12.35 12.92
CA ARG A 830 -19.86 -12.02 12.99
C ARG A 830 -20.71 -13.15 12.45
N ASN A 831 -21.14 -14.03 13.33
CA ASN A 831 -21.92 -15.23 12.98
C ASN A 831 -23.28 -15.16 13.65
N TYR A 832 -24.36 -15.24 12.86
CA TYR A 832 -25.71 -15.02 13.35
C TYR A 832 -26.70 -16.10 12.86
N LEU A 833 -27.70 -16.38 13.72
CA LEU A 833 -28.96 -16.99 13.26
C LEU A 833 -30.03 -15.90 13.37
N GLY A 834 -30.82 -15.73 12.31
CA GLY A 834 -31.93 -14.78 12.28
C GLY A 834 -31.58 -13.35 11.93
N ARG A 835 -30.30 -13.02 11.73
CA ARG A 835 -29.80 -11.67 11.44
C ARG A 835 -28.85 -11.64 10.25
N SER A 836 -28.86 -10.54 9.47
CA SER A 836 -27.92 -10.28 8.40
C SER A 836 -26.69 -9.47 8.85
N GLN A 837 -25.54 -9.62 8.15
CA GLN A 837 -24.41 -8.69 8.23
C GLN A 837 -24.81 -7.27 7.80
N ASN A 838 -25.75 -7.15 6.88
CA ASN A 838 -26.28 -5.86 6.46
C ASN A 838 -27.43 -5.43 7.39
N SER A 839 -27.24 -4.35 8.13
CA SER A 839 -28.19 -3.82 9.10
C SER A 839 -29.50 -3.32 8.50
N THR A 840 -29.58 -3.15 7.17
CA THR A 840 -30.81 -2.74 6.47
C THR A 840 -31.72 -3.91 6.11
N HIS A 841 -31.23 -5.16 6.23
CA HIS A 841 -32.03 -6.33 5.94
C HIS A 841 -32.92 -6.70 7.14
N PRO A 842 -34.12 -7.26 6.88
CA PRO A 842 -35.05 -7.66 7.96
C PRO A 842 -34.49 -8.84 8.76
N TYR A 843 -34.88 -8.89 10.03
CA TYR A 843 -34.66 -10.05 10.90
C TYR A 843 -35.61 -11.18 10.54
N LEU A 844 -35.27 -12.40 10.88
CA LEU A 844 -36.13 -13.58 10.73
C LEU A 844 -37.27 -13.53 11.74
N HIS A 845 -38.50 -13.63 11.25
CA HIS A 845 -39.67 -13.89 12.10
C HIS A 845 -39.98 -15.40 12.08
N GLY A 846 -39.79 -16.07 13.22
CA GLY A 846 -39.93 -17.51 13.31
C GLY A 846 -39.25 -18.16 14.50
N ALA A 847 -38.72 -19.36 14.32
CA ALA A 847 -37.96 -20.06 15.35
C ALA A 847 -36.84 -20.90 14.71
N VAL A 848 -35.75 -21.14 15.48
CA VAL A 848 -34.61 -21.94 15.07
C VAL A 848 -34.21 -22.95 16.14
N ARG A 849 -33.76 -24.14 15.72
CA ARG A 849 -33.17 -25.18 16.57
C ARG A 849 -32.18 -26.03 15.80
N ASP A 850 -31.31 -26.77 16.48
CA ASP A 850 -30.37 -27.78 16.00
C ASP A 850 -29.49 -27.26 14.84
N PHE A 851 -28.74 -26.17 15.12
CA PHE A 851 -27.71 -25.65 14.21
C PHE A 851 -26.50 -26.58 14.27
N ARG A 852 -26.01 -26.99 13.10
CA ARG A 852 -24.79 -27.81 12.97
C ARG A 852 -23.88 -27.29 11.86
N LEU A 853 -22.58 -27.42 12.10
CA LEU A 853 -21.52 -27.17 11.11
C LEU A 853 -20.65 -28.42 11.02
N HIS A 854 -20.48 -28.97 9.80
CA HIS A 854 -19.61 -30.09 9.51
C HIS A 854 -18.40 -29.64 8.69
N ASN A 855 -17.26 -30.32 8.82
CA ASN A 855 -16.00 -30.01 8.12
C ASN A 855 -15.88 -30.61 6.72
N ARG A 856 -16.98 -30.99 6.07
CA ARG A 856 -17.04 -31.48 4.71
C ARG A 856 -18.42 -31.27 4.09
N ALA A 857 -18.50 -31.36 2.77
CA ALA A 857 -19.77 -31.48 2.08
C ALA A 857 -20.38 -32.85 2.35
N LEU A 858 -21.51 -32.89 3.01
CA LEU A 858 -22.26 -34.12 3.25
C LEU A 858 -22.95 -34.60 1.96
N THR A 859 -23.04 -35.92 1.78
CA THR A 859 -23.80 -36.53 0.68
C THR A 859 -25.30 -36.34 0.87
N ALA A 860 -26.09 -36.40 -0.19
CA ALA A 860 -27.55 -36.31 -0.12
C ALA A 860 -28.17 -37.33 0.88
N ALA A 861 -27.65 -38.54 0.92
CA ALA A 861 -28.12 -39.58 1.86
C ALA A 861 -27.79 -39.22 3.34
N GLU A 862 -26.70 -38.52 3.59
CA GLU A 862 -26.34 -38.04 4.93
C GLU A 862 -27.21 -36.86 5.35
N VAL A 863 -27.48 -35.92 4.44
CA VAL A 863 -28.38 -34.80 4.67
C VAL A 863 -29.82 -35.29 4.92
N ALA A 864 -30.30 -36.28 4.15
CA ALA A 864 -31.62 -36.88 4.38
C ALA A 864 -31.73 -37.52 5.78
N ARG A 865 -30.66 -38.19 6.28
CA ARG A 865 -30.63 -38.70 7.68
C ARG A 865 -30.68 -37.59 8.72
N LEU A 866 -30.01 -36.44 8.50
CA LEU A 866 -30.09 -35.30 9.39
C LEU A 866 -31.48 -34.67 9.42
N ALA A 867 -32.19 -34.70 8.31
CA ALA A 867 -33.57 -34.19 8.20
C ALA A 867 -34.58 -35.06 8.97
N THR A 868 -34.34 -36.36 9.09
CA THR A 868 -35.28 -37.28 9.78
C THR A 868 -34.96 -37.53 11.26
N GLY A 869 -33.74 -37.22 11.72
CA GLY A 869 -33.26 -37.32 13.11
C GLY A 869 -33.29 -36.00 13.83
#